data_e6ab9c38584d60c2a5204ed159245dec
#
_entry.id   e6ab9c38584d60c2a5204ed159245dec
#
_cell.length_a   1.000
_cell.length_b   1.000
_cell.length_c   1.000
_cell.angle_alpha   90.00
_cell.angle_beta   90.00
_cell.angle_gamma   90.00
#
_symmetry.space_group_name_H-M   'P 1'
#
loop_
_entity.id
_entity.type
_entity.pdbx_description
1 polymer ?
#
loop_
_entity_poly.entity_id
_entity_poly.type
_entity_poly.pdbx_seq_one_letter_code
_entity_poly.pdbx_strand_id
1 'polypeptide(L)'
;MKKLIIATVVLACGFAFAAVTPRMTTTWGEKVTSENAWRSYPRPQMVRDNWVNLNGDWDYAITSVTNTPGRPEKWDGKIRVPFPIESSLSGVGRLLEPDEFLWYTRKITCAPKAGERILLHFGGVDFRTMVFIGHTEVMDVPHEGGQNPFTVDITDFVKPGENELTVCVWDPTEDFVNSLGKQSFKPGGIVYTRVSGIWQTVWMETVPEKYIRSYKVFTDIDKGTVRFEFDKVEGAGEVEVTTDMPKDFECWSPENPKLYNFTAKYGKDVVKGYFGMRKIEKRKDAHGYLRFFLNNKPYFLLGTLDQGWWPDGLLTPPSEEAMEYDVRVLKACGYNMLRKHIKVEPSQYYAMCDRVGILVIQDLPSGTIVWKDPLKVDTVKRYWLERQEMKEMMDVLQPFTSIVMWNPYNEGWSQPCEFLTHSMLDFTKRYDPSRLVNGPSGCWDWEGGHLLPNGWKWEGRIPTNHKPDGVCEAADTVDMHLYRGPAMFAVNDRRISFLGEFGGLGHPVEGHLWDASPKDARGNWGYGGIKDTSTRDGLERTYLGLMDKLGQYAEWGLGGAVYTQTSDVEIEVNGLLTYDRKVMKYNPEVLKKAHQEVIRRALEAPRTGLLHLSHVHRGGGKLERPDNTLETFKWCWQNGSALECDCRKTKDGVGIMLHDKTLNRTARGISVELAAKKVSEELTWDEIKDVDVGSYLSPEFANHRIPTIEETFAAMKGHPTYLCFVDEKGAGPEYIAEKAREAGVLDQVYYTGDDYSKALDWNKATGGGKTLVWIGTWPKPKHTAEDIARFEAHFEKKMDEIRANHFKGVSAVSLHTYYNPNAEERFVPSTAYLKKIIAEFHAAGIPVCSIPFEGGDKEEVYFKLFELGCDGFSTDYPSVMFSVINKLKNGEVK
;
A
#
# COMPACT_ATOMS: atom_id res chain seq x y z
N MET A 1 64.87 -60.36 13.04
CA MET A 1 63.95 -60.21 11.86
C MET A 1 62.52 -60.06 12.41
N LYS A 2 62.04 -58.80 12.53
CA LYS A 2 60.66 -58.51 12.95
C LYS A 2 59.91 -58.08 11.69
N LYS A 3 58.88 -58.81 11.32
CA LYS A 3 57.95 -58.45 10.22
C LYS A 3 56.99 -57.37 10.70
N LEU A 4 57.04 -56.27 10.05
CA LEU A 4 56.10 -55.16 10.23
C LEU A 4 54.88 -55.44 9.34
N ILE A 5 53.71 -55.65 9.93
CA ILE A 5 52.43 -55.75 9.25
C ILE A 5 51.86 -54.34 9.22
N ILE A 6 51.83 -53.74 8.06
CA ILE A 6 51.10 -52.46 7.82
C ILE A 6 49.64 -52.82 7.56
N ALA A 7 48.76 -52.54 8.54
CA ALA A 7 47.34 -52.58 8.35
C ALA A 7 46.86 -51.26 7.70
N THR A 8 46.45 -51.29 6.43
CA THR A 8 45.83 -50.18 5.78
C THR A 8 44.39 -50.04 6.31
N VAL A 9 44.16 -49.05 7.17
CA VAL A 9 42.82 -48.67 7.57
C VAL A 9 42.27 -47.78 6.46
N VAL A 10 41.35 -48.33 5.66
CA VAL A 10 40.51 -47.53 4.73
C VAL A 10 39.46 -46.82 5.60
N LEU A 11 39.70 -45.53 5.90
CA LEU A 11 38.63 -44.69 6.45
C LEU A 11 37.63 -44.43 5.30
N ALA A 12 36.53 -45.14 5.32
CA ALA A 12 35.35 -44.76 4.62
C ALA A 12 34.75 -43.50 5.32
N CYS A 13 35.11 -42.30 4.85
CA CYS A 13 34.37 -41.10 5.20
C CYS A 13 32.98 -41.18 4.59
N GLY A 14 32.08 -41.82 5.26
CA GLY A 14 30.67 -41.61 5.05
C GLY A 14 30.35 -40.17 5.48
N PHE A 15 30.16 -39.31 4.53
CA PHE A 15 29.50 -38.06 4.81
C PHE A 15 28.05 -38.35 5.19
N ALA A 16 27.81 -38.53 6.45
CA ALA A 16 26.49 -38.43 7.04
C ALA A 16 26.15 -36.92 6.92
N PHE A 17 25.36 -36.56 5.92
CA PHE A 17 24.71 -35.26 5.93
C PHE A 17 23.94 -35.17 7.24
N ALA A 18 24.38 -34.27 8.13
CA ALA A 18 23.63 -33.95 9.34
C ALA A 18 22.24 -33.50 8.89
N ALA A 19 21.20 -34.24 9.26
CA ALA A 19 19.83 -33.78 9.07
C ALA A 19 19.75 -32.35 9.62
N VAL A 20 19.37 -31.39 8.79
CA VAL A 20 19.28 -30.01 9.22
C VAL A 20 18.24 -29.96 10.33
N THR A 21 18.71 -29.72 11.54
CA THR A 21 17.80 -29.45 12.66
C THR A 21 17.05 -28.20 12.30
N PRO A 22 15.70 -28.21 12.22
CA PRO A 22 14.93 -27.03 11.87
C PRO A 22 15.25 -25.91 12.85
N ARG A 23 15.64 -24.74 12.35
CA ARG A 23 15.89 -23.56 13.19
C ARG A 23 14.64 -23.15 13.95
N MET A 24 13.48 -23.35 13.31
CA MET A 24 12.18 -22.99 13.84
C MET A 24 11.10 -23.83 13.16
N THR A 25 10.04 -24.20 13.88
CA THR A 25 8.90 -24.95 13.35
C THR A 25 7.60 -24.32 13.80
N THR A 26 6.60 -24.38 12.93
CA THR A 26 5.22 -24.03 13.26
C THR A 26 4.52 -25.23 13.94
N THR A 27 3.42 -24.99 14.64
CA THR A 27 2.59 -26.06 15.24
C THR A 27 1.95 -26.98 14.19
N TRP A 28 1.82 -26.52 12.94
CA TRP A 28 1.36 -27.32 11.80
C TRP A 28 2.51 -28.16 11.23
N GLY A 29 3.69 -27.57 11.06
CA GLY A 29 4.88 -28.25 10.55
C GLY A 29 5.29 -29.45 11.42
N GLU A 30 5.12 -29.34 12.74
CA GLU A 30 5.35 -30.47 13.69
C GLU A 30 4.48 -31.70 13.39
N LYS A 31 3.38 -31.55 12.65
CA LYS A 31 2.40 -32.60 12.34
C LYS A 31 2.50 -33.15 10.92
N VAL A 32 3.35 -32.55 10.08
CA VAL A 32 3.46 -32.96 8.68
C VAL A 32 4.14 -34.31 8.55
N THR A 33 3.50 -35.19 7.81
CA THR A 33 4.01 -36.53 7.45
C THR A 33 3.91 -36.75 5.94
N SER A 34 4.48 -37.82 5.41
CA SER A 34 4.36 -38.17 4.00
C SER A 34 2.91 -38.50 3.59
N GLU A 35 2.08 -38.96 4.56
CA GLU A 35 0.69 -39.35 4.30
C GLU A 35 -0.26 -38.17 4.30
N ASN A 36 0.04 -37.07 5.01
CA ASN A 36 -0.85 -35.91 5.13
C ASN A 36 -0.40 -34.66 4.38
N ALA A 37 0.80 -34.68 3.75
CA ALA A 37 1.33 -33.54 3.00
C ALA A 37 0.42 -33.13 1.84
N TRP A 38 -0.32 -32.02 1.98
CA TRP A 38 -1.14 -31.40 0.92
C TRP A 38 -2.02 -32.37 0.14
N ARG A 39 -2.98 -33.03 0.81
CA ARG A 39 -3.82 -34.09 0.22
C ARG A 39 -5.09 -33.64 -0.46
N SER A 40 -5.54 -32.41 -0.25
CA SER A 40 -6.74 -31.87 -0.88
C SER A 40 -6.59 -31.71 -2.41
N TYR A 41 -7.71 -31.58 -3.08
CA TYR A 41 -7.71 -31.32 -4.53
C TYR A 41 -7.11 -29.95 -4.84
N PRO A 42 -6.12 -29.85 -5.74
CA PRO A 42 -5.31 -28.63 -5.88
C PRO A 42 -5.99 -27.49 -6.65
N ARG A 43 -7.08 -27.74 -7.40
CA ARG A 43 -7.79 -26.73 -8.20
C ARG A 43 -9.25 -26.57 -7.77
N PRO A 44 -9.55 -26.03 -6.58
CA PRO A 44 -10.91 -25.98 -6.04
C PRO A 44 -11.88 -25.17 -6.91
N GLN A 45 -11.40 -24.28 -7.78
CA GLN A 45 -12.20 -23.57 -8.78
C GLN A 45 -12.60 -24.42 -9.98
N MET A 46 -11.95 -25.59 -10.21
CA MET A 46 -12.14 -26.45 -11.38
C MET A 46 -12.01 -27.93 -11.03
N VAL A 47 -13.02 -28.46 -10.30
CA VAL A 47 -12.95 -29.78 -9.69
C VAL A 47 -13.38 -30.87 -10.66
N ARG A 48 -12.59 -31.97 -10.71
CA ARG A 48 -12.93 -33.27 -11.32
C ARG A 48 -12.85 -34.38 -10.29
N ASP A 49 -13.68 -35.40 -10.47
CA ASP A 49 -13.74 -36.51 -9.50
C ASP A 49 -12.63 -37.56 -9.73
N ASN A 50 -12.08 -37.65 -10.95
CA ASN A 50 -11.08 -38.65 -11.33
C ASN A 50 -9.66 -38.11 -11.32
N TRP A 51 -9.04 -38.10 -10.13
CA TRP A 51 -7.71 -37.57 -9.91
C TRP A 51 -6.92 -38.37 -8.86
N VAL A 52 -5.60 -38.21 -8.85
CA VAL A 52 -4.68 -38.87 -7.91
C VAL A 52 -3.65 -37.86 -7.41
N ASN A 53 -3.55 -37.72 -6.09
CA ASN A 53 -2.51 -36.90 -5.45
C ASN A 53 -1.16 -37.65 -5.48
N LEU A 54 -0.10 -36.99 -5.92
CA LEU A 54 1.24 -37.53 -6.00
C LEU A 54 2.21 -36.96 -4.96
N ASN A 55 1.75 -36.18 -3.98
CA ASN A 55 2.59 -35.71 -2.91
C ASN A 55 3.03 -36.86 -1.96
N GLY A 56 3.95 -36.57 -1.07
CA GLY A 56 4.55 -37.51 -0.12
C GLY A 56 5.99 -37.84 -0.50
N ASP A 57 6.52 -38.97 -0.06
CA ASP A 57 7.94 -39.27 -0.24
C ASP A 57 8.24 -39.72 -1.67
N TRP A 58 9.22 -39.05 -2.29
CA TRP A 58 9.86 -39.41 -3.56
C TRP A 58 11.32 -39.77 -3.31
N ASP A 59 11.94 -40.53 -4.17
CA ASP A 59 13.41 -40.66 -4.21
C ASP A 59 14.01 -39.42 -4.85
N TYR A 60 15.13 -38.92 -4.33
CA TYR A 60 15.84 -37.79 -4.93
C TYR A 60 17.33 -38.08 -5.11
N ALA A 61 17.95 -37.35 -6.05
CA ALA A 61 19.40 -37.31 -6.24
C ALA A 61 19.84 -35.93 -6.75
N ILE A 62 21.09 -35.58 -6.46
CA ILE A 62 21.71 -34.35 -6.98
C ILE A 62 22.90 -34.72 -7.85
N THR A 63 22.95 -34.10 -9.06
CA THR A 63 24.06 -34.31 -10.00
C THR A 63 24.62 -32.97 -10.48
N SER A 64 25.90 -32.97 -10.87
CA SER A 64 26.52 -31.74 -11.40
C SER A 64 26.12 -31.48 -12.84
N VAL A 65 25.88 -30.23 -13.23
CA VAL A 65 25.63 -29.80 -14.62
C VAL A 65 26.85 -29.96 -15.53
N THR A 66 28.06 -30.04 -14.99
CA THR A 66 29.32 -30.13 -15.73
C THR A 66 29.58 -31.52 -16.34
N ASN A 67 28.95 -32.53 -15.76
CA ASN A 67 28.99 -33.90 -16.29
C ASN A 67 27.67 -34.15 -16.99
N THR A 68 27.59 -33.99 -18.31
CA THR A 68 26.40 -34.20 -19.15
C THR A 68 25.22 -34.78 -18.35
N PRO A 69 24.08 -34.11 -18.16
CA PRO A 69 23.08 -34.47 -17.17
C PRO A 69 22.52 -35.88 -17.42
N GLY A 70 23.29 -36.87 -17.02
CA GLY A 70 22.84 -38.27 -17.02
C GLY A 70 21.89 -38.44 -15.84
N ARG A 71 20.79 -39.15 -16.09
CA ARG A 71 19.89 -39.62 -15.03
C ARG A 71 20.76 -40.32 -13.95
N PRO A 72 20.56 -40.07 -12.67
CA PRO A 72 21.39 -40.68 -11.61
C PRO A 72 21.21 -42.20 -11.62
N GLU A 73 22.32 -42.92 -11.47
CA GLU A 73 22.32 -44.36 -11.27
C GLU A 73 21.88 -44.79 -9.86
N LYS A 74 22.07 -43.90 -8.88
CA LYS A 74 21.70 -44.09 -7.48
C LYS A 74 20.99 -42.88 -6.94
N TRP A 75 20.03 -43.13 -6.08
CA TRP A 75 19.25 -42.10 -5.38
C TRP A 75 19.90 -41.82 -4.03
N ASP A 76 19.98 -40.53 -3.65
CA ASP A 76 20.63 -40.06 -2.43
C ASP A 76 19.78 -40.27 -1.18
N GLY A 77 18.45 -40.34 -1.34
CA GLY A 77 17.50 -40.54 -0.24
C GLY A 77 16.04 -40.27 -0.60
N LYS A 78 15.26 -39.91 0.40
CA LYS A 78 13.86 -39.51 0.25
C LYS A 78 13.72 -38.01 0.44
N ILE A 79 12.86 -37.40 -0.37
CA ILE A 79 12.41 -36.01 -0.26
C ILE A 79 10.89 -35.97 -0.18
N ARG A 80 10.34 -35.17 0.73
CA ARG A 80 8.89 -35.01 0.86
C ARG A 80 8.36 -33.91 -0.03
N VAL A 81 7.64 -34.28 -1.09
CA VAL A 81 6.92 -33.38 -1.97
C VAL A 81 5.58 -32.99 -1.31
N PRO A 82 5.16 -31.72 -1.31
CA PRO A 82 5.65 -30.61 -2.15
C PRO A 82 6.58 -29.64 -1.40
N PHE A 83 7.42 -30.08 -0.51
CA PHE A 83 8.33 -29.17 0.18
C PHE A 83 9.66 -29.04 -0.56
N PRO A 84 10.14 -27.80 -0.80
CA PRO A 84 11.39 -27.55 -1.52
C PRO A 84 12.59 -28.13 -0.76
N ILE A 85 13.63 -28.50 -1.48
CA ILE A 85 14.77 -29.23 -0.92
C ILE A 85 15.47 -28.49 0.25
N GLU A 86 15.43 -27.16 0.25
CA GLU A 86 16.01 -26.30 1.29
C GLU A 86 15.20 -26.33 2.60
N SER A 87 13.92 -26.62 2.52
CA SER A 87 13.03 -26.60 3.67
C SER A 87 13.27 -27.80 4.60
N SER A 88 13.04 -27.59 5.90
CA SER A 88 13.13 -28.70 6.87
C SER A 88 12.02 -29.75 6.68
N LEU A 89 10.85 -29.33 6.18
CA LEU A 89 9.72 -30.24 5.90
C LEU A 89 9.97 -31.19 4.73
N SER A 90 10.91 -30.85 3.83
CA SER A 90 11.33 -31.78 2.77
C SER A 90 12.02 -33.02 3.33
N GLY A 91 12.58 -32.94 4.54
CA GLY A 91 13.42 -33.97 5.14
C GLY A 91 14.88 -33.94 4.67
N VAL A 92 15.24 -33.01 3.77
CA VAL A 92 16.61 -32.88 3.22
C VAL A 92 17.31 -31.65 3.81
N GLY A 93 16.73 -30.45 3.65
CA GLY A 93 17.23 -29.20 4.23
C GLY A 93 18.58 -28.74 3.64
N ARG A 94 18.80 -28.95 2.35
CA ARG A 94 20.04 -28.63 1.64
C ARG A 94 19.82 -27.53 0.62
N LEU A 95 20.68 -26.51 0.59
CA LEU A 95 20.68 -25.50 -0.49
C LEU A 95 21.17 -26.15 -1.79
N LEU A 96 20.41 -26.00 -2.88
CA LEU A 96 20.82 -26.39 -4.22
C LEU A 96 21.72 -25.33 -4.81
N GLU A 97 22.83 -25.73 -5.46
CA GLU A 97 23.73 -24.79 -6.12
C GLU A 97 23.43 -24.65 -7.63
N PRO A 98 23.75 -23.50 -8.27
CA PRO A 98 23.43 -23.23 -9.68
C PRO A 98 24.05 -24.21 -10.68
N ASP A 99 25.11 -24.92 -10.28
CA ASP A 99 25.78 -25.95 -11.08
C ASP A 99 25.30 -27.36 -10.78
N GLU A 100 24.11 -27.50 -10.17
CA GLU A 100 23.49 -28.78 -9.80
C GLU A 100 22.13 -28.96 -10.47
N PHE A 101 21.80 -30.23 -10.73
CA PHE A 101 20.46 -30.70 -11.08
C PHE A 101 19.87 -31.45 -9.88
N LEU A 102 18.62 -31.19 -9.59
CA LEU A 102 17.83 -31.91 -8.62
C LEU A 102 16.89 -32.88 -9.36
N TRP A 103 17.06 -34.16 -9.07
CA TRP A 103 16.26 -35.22 -9.62
C TRP A 103 15.29 -35.78 -8.60
N TYR A 104 14.08 -36.07 -9.06
CA TYR A 104 13.04 -36.74 -8.32
C TYR A 104 12.58 -37.97 -9.08
N THR A 105 12.22 -39.06 -8.38
CA THR A 105 11.54 -40.20 -9.00
C THR A 105 10.53 -40.83 -8.06
N ARG A 106 9.48 -41.38 -8.68
CA ARG A 106 8.50 -42.25 -8.01
C ARG A 106 7.77 -43.14 -9.01
N LYS A 107 7.14 -44.16 -8.50
CA LYS A 107 6.23 -44.99 -9.26
C LYS A 107 4.82 -44.42 -9.27
N ILE A 108 4.18 -44.43 -10.43
CA ILE A 108 2.79 -44.05 -10.66
C ILE A 108 2.04 -45.19 -11.30
N THR A 109 0.76 -45.37 -10.96
CA THR A 109 -0.09 -46.37 -11.56
C THR A 109 -1.02 -45.71 -12.56
N CYS A 110 -1.00 -46.14 -13.80
CA CYS A 110 -1.82 -45.61 -14.87
C CYS A 110 -2.71 -46.70 -15.48
N ALA A 111 -3.90 -46.33 -15.96
CA ALA A 111 -4.82 -47.20 -16.62
C ALA A 111 -5.42 -46.50 -17.87
N PRO A 112 -4.60 -46.19 -18.87
CA PRO A 112 -5.06 -45.50 -20.08
C PRO A 112 -6.13 -46.28 -20.81
N LYS A 113 -7.23 -45.60 -21.18
CA LYS A 113 -8.32 -46.18 -21.97
C LYS A 113 -8.51 -45.40 -23.27
N ALA A 114 -9.00 -46.07 -24.31
CA ALA A 114 -9.33 -45.41 -25.56
C ALA A 114 -10.36 -44.28 -25.34
N GLY A 115 -10.06 -43.09 -25.84
CA GLY A 115 -10.89 -41.87 -25.65
C GLY A 115 -10.69 -41.13 -24.32
N GLU A 116 -9.65 -41.49 -23.54
CA GLU A 116 -9.22 -40.76 -22.32
C GLU A 116 -7.79 -40.22 -22.47
N ARG A 117 -7.48 -39.17 -21.74
CA ARG A 117 -6.12 -38.58 -21.58
C ARG A 117 -5.72 -38.60 -20.11
N ILE A 118 -4.45 -38.82 -19.85
CA ILE A 118 -3.86 -38.74 -18.51
C ILE A 118 -2.99 -37.50 -18.45
N LEU A 119 -3.42 -36.54 -17.64
CA LEU A 119 -2.76 -35.25 -17.46
C LEU A 119 -1.98 -35.29 -16.15
N LEU A 120 -0.70 -34.96 -16.20
CA LEU A 120 0.18 -34.75 -15.05
C LEU A 120 0.31 -33.24 -14.82
N HIS A 121 0.00 -32.81 -13.62
CA HIS A 121 -0.01 -31.41 -13.22
C HIS A 121 1.02 -31.13 -12.14
N PHE A 122 1.65 -29.97 -12.24
CA PHE A 122 2.54 -29.40 -11.24
C PHE A 122 2.00 -28.02 -10.83
N GLY A 123 1.85 -27.79 -9.54
CA GLY A 123 1.38 -26.51 -9.02
C GLY A 123 2.46 -25.43 -9.06
N GLY A 124 3.71 -25.80 -8.81
CA GLY A 124 4.88 -24.93 -8.90
C GLY A 124 6.16 -25.72 -8.76
N VAL A 125 7.13 -25.45 -9.64
CA VAL A 125 8.47 -26.05 -9.63
C VAL A 125 9.50 -24.97 -9.99
N ASP A 126 10.40 -24.67 -9.10
CA ASP A 126 11.44 -23.64 -9.32
C ASP A 126 12.73 -24.31 -9.74
N PHE A 127 13.27 -24.09 -10.93
CA PHE A 127 12.88 -23.16 -11.99
C PHE A 127 12.63 -23.88 -13.31
N ARG A 128 13.69 -24.44 -13.96
CA ARG A 128 13.59 -25.17 -15.25
C ARG A 128 13.35 -26.64 -15.01
N THR A 129 12.26 -27.18 -15.57
CA THR A 129 11.75 -28.52 -15.30
C THR A 129 11.68 -29.37 -16.57
N MET A 130 12.20 -30.60 -16.51
CA MET A 130 12.06 -31.68 -17.49
C MET A 130 11.36 -32.88 -16.85
N VAL A 131 10.44 -33.53 -17.58
CA VAL A 131 9.66 -34.66 -17.08
C VAL A 131 9.87 -35.87 -17.98
N PHE A 132 10.04 -37.03 -17.35
CA PHE A 132 10.30 -38.32 -18.04
C PHE A 132 9.34 -39.40 -17.54
N ILE A 133 8.90 -40.25 -18.47
CA ILE A 133 8.26 -41.56 -18.18
C ILE A 133 9.24 -42.67 -18.57
N GLY A 134 9.72 -43.39 -17.59
CA GLY A 134 10.86 -44.30 -17.78
C GLY A 134 12.11 -43.52 -18.21
N HIS A 135 12.54 -43.74 -19.47
CA HIS A 135 13.69 -43.02 -20.07
C HIS A 135 13.26 -42.01 -21.14
N THR A 136 11.97 -41.85 -21.39
CA THR A 136 11.46 -40.98 -22.45
C THR A 136 11.09 -39.64 -21.87
N GLU A 137 11.70 -38.54 -22.36
CA GLU A 137 11.25 -37.18 -22.09
C GLU A 137 9.89 -36.96 -22.72
N VAL A 138 8.96 -36.42 -21.95
CA VAL A 138 7.55 -36.26 -22.33
C VAL A 138 7.17 -34.82 -22.66
N MET A 139 8.15 -33.92 -22.70
CA MET A 139 7.97 -32.51 -23.00
C MET A 139 8.81 -32.15 -24.23
N ASP A 140 8.23 -31.42 -25.20
CA ASP A 140 8.96 -30.90 -26.37
C ASP A 140 9.97 -29.81 -26.00
N VAL A 141 9.64 -29.04 -24.96
CA VAL A 141 10.46 -27.95 -24.41
C VAL A 141 10.38 -27.99 -22.86
N PRO A 142 11.48 -27.85 -22.12
CA PRO A 142 11.45 -27.71 -20.68
C PRO A 142 10.53 -26.58 -20.23
N HIS A 143 9.79 -26.78 -19.15
CA HIS A 143 9.06 -25.69 -18.52
C HIS A 143 10.04 -24.74 -17.83
N GLU A 144 9.87 -23.43 -18.03
CA GLU A 144 10.57 -22.36 -17.32
C GLU A 144 9.56 -21.48 -16.59
N GLY A 145 9.71 -21.31 -15.29
CA GLY A 145 8.83 -20.47 -14.45
C GLY A 145 8.64 -21.08 -13.06
N GLY A 146 9.13 -20.39 -12.02
CA GLY A 146 9.15 -20.95 -10.67
C GLY A 146 7.80 -21.00 -9.97
N GLN A 147 6.82 -20.17 -10.36
CA GLN A 147 5.65 -19.94 -9.52
C GLN A 147 4.31 -20.22 -10.23
N ASN A 148 4.33 -20.46 -11.53
CA ASN A 148 3.13 -20.80 -12.29
C ASN A 148 2.94 -22.31 -12.44
N PRO A 149 1.70 -22.82 -12.37
CA PRO A 149 1.43 -24.23 -12.63
C PRO A 149 1.56 -24.58 -14.10
N PHE A 150 1.92 -25.83 -14.38
CA PHE A 150 1.92 -26.37 -15.72
C PHE A 150 1.37 -27.80 -15.78
N THR A 151 1.03 -28.24 -16.99
CA THR A 151 0.40 -29.55 -17.26
C THR A 151 1.12 -30.25 -18.38
N VAL A 152 1.38 -31.54 -18.20
CA VAL A 152 1.98 -32.42 -19.20
C VAL A 152 1.00 -33.57 -19.53
N ASP A 153 0.67 -33.75 -20.79
CA ASP A 153 -0.11 -34.92 -21.22
C ASP A 153 0.82 -36.14 -21.40
N ILE A 154 0.69 -37.09 -20.51
CA ILE A 154 1.54 -38.28 -20.46
C ILE A 154 0.89 -39.52 -21.09
N THR A 155 -0.29 -39.40 -21.71
CA THR A 155 -1.12 -40.52 -22.18
C THR A 155 -0.38 -41.47 -23.11
N ASP A 156 0.34 -40.92 -24.08
CA ASP A 156 0.99 -41.68 -25.12
C ASP A 156 2.33 -42.31 -24.68
N PHE A 157 2.79 -41.98 -23.45
CA PHE A 157 4.04 -42.45 -22.87
C PHE A 157 3.85 -43.49 -21.75
N VAL A 158 2.64 -43.63 -21.20
CA VAL A 158 2.36 -44.55 -20.09
C VAL A 158 1.76 -45.86 -20.61
N LYS A 159 2.02 -46.93 -19.87
CA LYS A 159 1.40 -48.25 -20.09
C LYS A 159 0.46 -48.59 -18.94
N PRO A 160 -0.50 -49.52 -19.13
CA PRO A 160 -1.31 -50.03 -18.03
C PRO A 160 -0.45 -50.63 -16.90
N GLY A 161 -0.77 -50.28 -15.65
CA GLY A 161 0.00 -50.68 -14.48
C GLY A 161 1.02 -49.66 -14.04
N GLU A 162 2.13 -50.11 -13.49
CA GLU A 162 3.17 -49.28 -12.88
C GLU A 162 4.07 -48.67 -13.97
N ASN A 163 4.29 -47.36 -13.83
CA ASN A 163 5.21 -46.56 -14.63
C ASN A 163 6.16 -45.79 -13.72
N GLU A 164 7.35 -45.50 -14.16
CA GLU A 164 8.31 -44.68 -13.44
C GLU A 164 8.24 -43.23 -13.93
N LEU A 165 7.87 -42.32 -13.05
CA LEU A 165 7.90 -40.90 -13.28
C LEU A 165 9.21 -40.32 -12.71
N THR A 166 9.95 -39.58 -13.54
CA THR A 166 11.17 -38.89 -13.14
C THR A 166 11.04 -37.40 -13.51
N VAL A 167 11.46 -36.51 -12.61
CA VAL A 167 11.49 -35.06 -12.81
C VAL A 167 12.91 -34.58 -12.58
N CYS A 168 13.45 -33.78 -13.50
CA CYS A 168 14.73 -33.13 -13.38
C CYS A 168 14.54 -31.62 -13.31
N VAL A 169 15.13 -30.98 -12.34
CA VAL A 169 15.01 -29.53 -12.10
C VAL A 169 16.39 -28.89 -12.04
N TRP A 170 16.52 -27.76 -12.69
CA TRP A 170 17.67 -26.87 -12.60
C TRP A 170 17.21 -25.48 -12.17
N ASP A 171 17.84 -24.95 -11.12
CA ASP A 171 17.52 -23.64 -10.59
C ASP A 171 18.80 -22.79 -10.41
N PRO A 172 18.96 -21.75 -11.24
CA PRO A 172 20.09 -20.83 -11.16
C PRO A 172 19.90 -19.74 -10.12
N THR A 173 18.77 -19.66 -9.43
CA THR A 173 18.38 -18.62 -8.47
C THR A 173 18.63 -17.21 -9.06
N GLU A 174 19.67 -16.47 -8.59
CA GLU A 174 19.98 -15.09 -9.04
C GLU A 174 20.82 -15.01 -10.32
N ASP A 175 21.32 -16.13 -10.84
CA ASP A 175 22.29 -16.15 -11.94
C ASP A 175 21.62 -16.27 -13.33
N PHE A 176 20.31 -16.04 -13.40
CA PHE A 176 19.53 -16.11 -14.65
C PHE A 176 18.50 -14.97 -14.72
N VAL A 177 17.86 -14.85 -15.91
CA VAL A 177 16.74 -13.93 -16.14
C VAL A 177 15.45 -14.67 -15.85
N ASN A 178 14.97 -14.58 -14.61
CA ASN A 178 13.75 -15.25 -14.13
C ASN A 178 12.99 -14.37 -13.16
N SER A 179 11.73 -14.69 -12.94
CA SER A 179 10.90 -14.09 -11.90
C SER A 179 11.23 -14.75 -10.55
N LEU A 180 12.15 -14.15 -9.85
CA LEU A 180 12.81 -14.70 -8.66
C LEU A 180 12.03 -14.43 -7.37
N GLY A 181 11.27 -13.36 -7.32
CA GLY A 181 10.69 -12.89 -6.06
C GLY A 181 11.76 -12.39 -5.09
N LYS A 182 11.60 -12.69 -3.80
CA LYS A 182 12.54 -12.29 -2.74
C LYS A 182 13.58 -13.35 -2.39
N GLN A 183 13.86 -14.26 -3.27
CA GLN A 183 14.87 -15.29 -3.08
C GLN A 183 16.30 -14.74 -3.26
N SER A 184 17.26 -15.25 -2.49
CA SER A 184 18.67 -14.83 -2.61
C SER A 184 19.66 -15.91 -2.20
N PHE A 185 20.84 -15.90 -2.85
CA PHE A 185 22.00 -16.67 -2.39
C PHE A 185 22.50 -16.22 -1.02
N LYS A 186 22.24 -14.96 -0.67
CA LYS A 186 22.65 -14.33 0.60
C LYS A 186 21.43 -13.74 1.29
N PRO A 187 20.59 -14.58 1.93
CA PRO A 187 19.41 -14.08 2.62
C PRO A 187 19.79 -13.10 3.71
N GLY A 188 18.97 -12.08 3.89
CA GLY A 188 19.15 -11.01 4.86
C GLY A 188 18.45 -9.75 4.44
N GLY A 189 18.17 -8.87 5.39
CA GLY A 189 17.38 -7.68 5.11
C GLY A 189 15.98 -7.99 4.62
N ILE A 190 15.67 -7.65 3.38
CA ILE A 190 14.37 -7.82 2.74
C ILE A 190 14.32 -8.97 1.73
N VAL A 191 15.36 -9.80 1.66
CA VAL A 191 15.45 -10.99 0.80
C VAL A 191 15.74 -12.22 1.64
N TYR A 192 15.24 -13.38 1.23
CA TYR A 192 15.12 -14.55 2.09
C TYR A 192 15.74 -15.79 1.46
N THR A 193 15.76 -16.89 2.22
CA THR A 193 16.32 -18.17 1.80
C THR A 193 15.72 -18.65 0.49
N ARG A 194 16.54 -18.97 -0.51
CA ARG A 194 16.11 -19.47 -1.82
C ARG A 194 15.41 -20.81 -1.73
N VAL A 195 14.65 -21.13 -2.78
CA VAL A 195 13.82 -22.32 -2.89
C VAL A 195 14.04 -22.95 -4.25
N SER A 196 14.26 -24.25 -4.32
CA SER A 196 14.50 -24.98 -5.57
C SER A 196 13.65 -26.25 -5.65
N GLY A 197 13.24 -26.61 -6.89
CA GLY A 197 12.51 -27.83 -7.13
C GLY A 197 11.01 -27.74 -6.92
N ILE A 198 10.38 -28.88 -6.66
CA ILE A 198 8.93 -28.98 -6.48
C ILE A 198 8.53 -28.38 -5.12
N TRP A 199 7.72 -27.29 -5.17
CA TRP A 199 7.26 -26.63 -3.94
C TRP A 199 5.72 -26.47 -3.85
N GLN A 200 4.97 -26.90 -4.87
CA GLN A 200 3.52 -27.02 -4.83
C GLN A 200 3.10 -28.44 -5.28
N THR A 201 1.83 -28.79 -4.99
CA THR A 201 1.26 -30.13 -5.21
C THR A 201 1.51 -30.65 -6.62
N VAL A 202 1.84 -31.93 -6.71
CA VAL A 202 1.85 -32.73 -7.96
C VAL A 202 0.67 -33.67 -7.96
N TRP A 203 -0.09 -33.75 -9.07
CA TRP A 203 -1.24 -34.65 -9.19
C TRP A 203 -1.47 -35.08 -10.62
N MET A 204 -2.27 -36.13 -10.80
CA MET A 204 -2.75 -36.59 -12.12
C MET A 204 -4.27 -36.49 -12.19
N GLU A 205 -4.76 -36.21 -13.40
CA GLU A 205 -6.18 -36.32 -13.76
C GLU A 205 -6.36 -37.25 -14.97
N THR A 206 -7.42 -38.05 -14.92
CA THR A 206 -7.88 -38.75 -16.16
C THR A 206 -9.09 -38.01 -16.68
N VAL A 207 -8.97 -37.50 -17.90
CA VAL A 207 -9.99 -36.70 -18.58
C VAL A 207 -10.43 -37.36 -19.89
N PRO A 208 -11.62 -37.07 -20.44
CA PRO A 208 -11.96 -37.47 -21.80
C PRO A 208 -11.01 -36.86 -22.81
N GLU A 209 -10.92 -37.43 -24.03
CA GLU A 209 -10.10 -36.88 -25.11
C GLU A 209 -10.44 -35.41 -25.45
N LYS A 210 -11.71 -35.06 -25.31
CA LYS A 210 -12.21 -33.68 -25.43
C LYS A 210 -12.58 -33.15 -24.04
N TYR A 211 -11.79 -32.19 -23.54
CA TYR A 211 -11.91 -31.68 -22.19
C TYR A 211 -11.70 -30.16 -22.11
N ILE A 212 -12.15 -29.57 -21.01
CA ILE A 212 -11.95 -28.17 -20.65
C ILE A 212 -10.55 -28.03 -20.02
N ARG A 213 -9.67 -27.16 -20.56
CA ARG A 213 -8.35 -26.92 -20.00
C ARG A 213 -8.40 -25.88 -18.88
N SER A 214 -9.14 -24.80 -19.10
CA SER A 214 -9.30 -23.69 -18.17
C SER A 214 -10.57 -22.89 -18.47
N TYR A 215 -10.90 -21.94 -17.62
CA TYR A 215 -11.98 -21.00 -17.87
C TYR A 215 -11.71 -19.65 -17.25
N LYS A 216 -12.39 -18.62 -17.76
CA LYS A 216 -12.52 -17.30 -17.16
C LYS A 216 -13.98 -17.03 -16.81
N VAL A 217 -14.23 -16.29 -15.73
CA VAL A 217 -15.57 -15.89 -15.30
C VAL A 217 -15.69 -14.37 -15.22
N PHE A 218 -16.75 -13.85 -15.81
CA PHE A 218 -17.07 -12.42 -15.82
C PHE A 218 -18.47 -12.21 -15.25
N THR A 219 -18.56 -11.47 -14.19
CA THR A 219 -19.81 -11.17 -13.48
C THR A 219 -20.24 -9.73 -13.77
N ASP A 220 -21.53 -9.54 -14.04
CA ASP A 220 -22.15 -8.22 -14.20
C ASP A 220 -23.28 -8.10 -13.16
N ILE A 221 -23.00 -7.44 -12.05
CA ILE A 221 -23.96 -7.29 -10.96
C ILE A 221 -25.10 -6.32 -11.31
N ASP A 222 -24.86 -5.42 -12.27
CA ASP A 222 -25.87 -4.43 -12.67
C ASP A 222 -26.93 -5.09 -13.57
N LYS A 223 -26.54 -6.12 -14.35
CA LYS A 223 -27.46 -6.93 -15.17
C LYS A 223 -27.89 -8.25 -14.52
N GLY A 224 -27.24 -8.65 -13.43
CA GLY A 224 -27.47 -9.94 -12.79
C GLY A 224 -27.06 -11.14 -13.66
N THR A 225 -25.96 -11.01 -14.42
CA THR A 225 -25.50 -12.04 -15.34
C THR A 225 -24.08 -12.50 -15.03
N VAL A 226 -23.79 -13.77 -15.36
CA VAL A 226 -22.46 -14.34 -15.35
C VAL A 226 -22.14 -14.93 -16.73
N ARG A 227 -20.93 -14.70 -17.21
CA ARG A 227 -20.44 -15.23 -18.49
C ARG A 227 -19.14 -16.00 -18.24
N PHE A 228 -19.05 -17.17 -18.87
CA PHE A 228 -17.85 -18.00 -18.83
C PHE A 228 -17.19 -18.04 -20.22
N GLU A 229 -15.88 -18.02 -20.25
CA GLU A 229 -15.06 -18.28 -21.42
C GLU A 229 -14.21 -19.51 -21.13
N PHE A 230 -14.34 -20.55 -21.96
CA PHE A 230 -13.65 -21.82 -21.78
C PHE A 230 -12.54 -22.01 -22.82
N ASP A 231 -11.32 -22.33 -22.34
CA ASP A 231 -10.31 -22.99 -23.17
C ASP A 231 -10.55 -24.48 -23.10
N LYS A 232 -10.69 -25.12 -24.28
CA LYS A 232 -11.08 -26.53 -24.41
C LYS A 232 -10.38 -27.19 -25.58
N VAL A 233 -10.29 -28.52 -25.56
CA VAL A 233 -9.90 -29.34 -26.74
C VAL A 233 -11.11 -29.46 -27.65
N GLU A 234 -11.04 -28.87 -28.84
CA GLU A 234 -12.17 -28.79 -29.78
C GLU A 234 -12.73 -30.15 -30.21
N GLY A 235 -14.04 -30.20 -30.52
CA GLY A 235 -14.69 -31.36 -31.13
C GLY A 235 -15.78 -32.06 -30.31
N ALA A 236 -16.26 -31.49 -29.19
CA ALA A 236 -17.39 -32.03 -28.42
C ALA A 236 -18.61 -31.07 -28.35
N GLY A 237 -18.63 -30.02 -29.19
CA GLY A 237 -19.75 -29.07 -29.26
C GLY A 237 -19.55 -27.87 -28.35
N GLU A 238 -20.63 -27.30 -27.86
CA GLU A 238 -20.61 -26.17 -26.92
C GLU A 238 -20.53 -26.67 -25.46
N VAL A 239 -20.06 -25.83 -24.58
CA VAL A 239 -20.04 -26.08 -23.12
C VAL A 239 -21.41 -25.69 -22.53
N GLU A 240 -22.07 -26.64 -21.91
CA GLU A 240 -23.32 -26.41 -21.18
C GLU A 240 -23.00 -26.05 -19.74
N VAL A 241 -23.49 -24.89 -19.27
CA VAL A 241 -23.26 -24.42 -17.90
C VAL A 241 -24.60 -24.35 -17.14
N THR A 242 -24.60 -24.90 -15.94
CA THR A 242 -25.69 -24.77 -14.97
C THR A 242 -25.16 -24.16 -13.69
N THR A 243 -25.94 -23.30 -13.02
CA THR A 243 -25.57 -22.66 -11.76
C THR A 243 -26.71 -22.66 -10.78
N ASP A 244 -26.38 -22.61 -9.48
CA ASP A 244 -27.33 -22.45 -8.38
C ASP A 244 -27.62 -20.98 -8.02
N MET A 245 -27.10 -20.02 -8.79
CA MET A 245 -27.31 -18.60 -8.56
C MET A 245 -28.78 -18.22 -8.78
N PRO A 246 -29.48 -17.66 -7.77
CA PRO A 246 -30.88 -17.23 -7.91
C PRO A 246 -30.98 -15.86 -8.62
N LYS A 247 -32.19 -15.47 -9.03
CA LYS A 247 -32.41 -14.14 -9.64
C LYS A 247 -32.17 -12.99 -8.66
N ASP A 248 -32.47 -13.20 -7.38
CA ASP A 248 -32.25 -12.27 -6.27
C ASP A 248 -30.93 -12.56 -5.56
N PHE A 249 -29.87 -12.71 -6.33
CA PHE A 249 -28.55 -13.04 -5.86
C PHE A 249 -27.99 -11.98 -4.88
N GLU A 250 -27.13 -12.42 -3.98
CA GLU A 250 -26.32 -11.56 -3.12
C GLU A 250 -24.92 -11.35 -3.73
N CYS A 251 -24.41 -10.13 -3.63
CA CYS A 251 -23.04 -9.84 -4.04
C CYS A 251 -22.03 -10.37 -3.01
N TRP A 252 -20.90 -10.86 -3.52
CA TRP A 252 -19.76 -11.23 -2.71
C TRP A 252 -19.02 -9.99 -2.20
N SER A 253 -18.70 -9.95 -0.91
CA SER A 253 -17.81 -8.97 -0.30
C SER A 253 -17.08 -9.60 0.88
N PRO A 254 -16.04 -8.95 1.46
CA PRO A 254 -15.41 -9.42 2.70
C PRO A 254 -16.39 -9.59 3.86
N GLU A 255 -17.46 -8.82 3.93
CA GLU A 255 -18.52 -8.88 4.94
C GLU A 255 -19.57 -9.94 4.66
N ASN A 256 -19.76 -10.28 3.36
CA ASN A 256 -20.71 -11.30 2.91
C ASN A 256 -20.04 -12.15 1.79
N PRO A 257 -19.22 -13.14 2.12
CA PRO A 257 -18.49 -13.95 1.14
C PRO A 257 -19.36 -14.99 0.44
N LYS A 258 -20.45 -14.53 -0.18
CA LYS A 258 -21.43 -15.39 -0.86
C LYS A 258 -20.87 -15.91 -2.18
N LEU A 259 -20.80 -17.22 -2.30
CA LEU A 259 -20.38 -17.93 -3.50
C LEU A 259 -21.52 -18.75 -4.07
N TYR A 260 -21.54 -18.91 -5.40
CA TYR A 260 -22.47 -19.72 -6.16
C TYR A 260 -21.71 -20.80 -6.91
N ASN A 261 -22.27 -22.02 -6.95
CA ASN A 261 -21.66 -23.13 -7.66
C ASN A 261 -22.12 -23.15 -9.12
N PHE A 262 -21.27 -23.74 -9.95
CA PHE A 262 -21.66 -24.09 -11.31
C PHE A 262 -21.14 -25.47 -11.67
N THR A 263 -21.78 -26.06 -12.68
CA THR A 263 -21.32 -27.27 -13.35
C THR A 263 -21.25 -26.97 -14.85
N ALA A 264 -20.08 -27.22 -15.44
CA ALA A 264 -19.84 -27.13 -16.89
C ALA A 264 -19.69 -28.54 -17.48
N LYS A 265 -20.46 -28.83 -18.49
CA LYS A 265 -20.41 -30.10 -19.24
C LYS A 265 -19.93 -29.86 -20.67
N TYR A 266 -18.90 -30.59 -21.07
CA TYR A 266 -18.38 -30.57 -22.44
C TYR A 266 -18.19 -31.99 -22.95
N GLY A 267 -19.15 -32.45 -23.73
CA GLY A 267 -19.20 -33.86 -24.11
C GLY A 267 -19.26 -34.78 -22.89
N LYS A 268 -18.21 -35.56 -22.66
CA LYS A 268 -18.08 -36.44 -21.46
C LYS A 268 -17.38 -35.78 -20.30
N ASP A 269 -16.75 -34.62 -20.50
CA ASP A 269 -16.04 -33.89 -19.42
C ASP A 269 -17.04 -33.12 -18.54
N VAL A 270 -16.90 -33.23 -17.24
CA VAL A 270 -17.71 -32.54 -16.25
C VAL A 270 -16.79 -31.83 -15.25
N VAL A 271 -16.92 -30.53 -15.21
CA VAL A 271 -16.16 -29.65 -14.32
C VAL A 271 -17.13 -28.98 -13.35
N LYS A 272 -16.79 -29.01 -12.07
CA LYS A 272 -17.52 -28.30 -11.00
C LYS A 272 -16.66 -27.14 -10.52
N GLY A 273 -17.26 -26.00 -10.31
CA GLY A 273 -16.58 -24.82 -9.82
C GLY A 273 -17.53 -23.89 -9.07
N TYR A 274 -17.05 -22.70 -8.77
CA TYR A 274 -17.82 -21.67 -8.09
C TYR A 274 -17.43 -20.28 -8.59
N PHE A 275 -18.24 -19.28 -8.26
CA PHE A 275 -17.96 -17.86 -8.50
C PHE A 275 -18.70 -17.00 -7.47
N GLY A 276 -18.24 -15.76 -7.28
CA GLY A 276 -18.95 -14.74 -6.52
C GLY A 276 -19.36 -13.58 -7.41
N MET A 277 -20.58 -13.11 -7.24
CA MET A 277 -21.07 -11.92 -7.94
C MET A 277 -20.42 -10.68 -7.35
N ARG A 278 -19.46 -10.08 -8.05
CA ARG A 278 -18.65 -8.98 -7.56
C ARG A 278 -18.27 -8.02 -8.70
N LYS A 279 -18.25 -6.72 -8.38
CA LYS A 279 -17.75 -5.65 -9.24
C LYS A 279 -16.74 -4.80 -8.45
N ILE A 280 -15.57 -4.54 -9.02
CA ILE A 280 -14.60 -3.58 -8.51
C ILE A 280 -14.35 -2.51 -9.57
N GLU A 281 -14.36 -1.25 -9.18
CA GLU A 281 -14.16 -0.14 -10.12
C GLU A 281 -13.51 1.07 -9.43
N LYS A 282 -12.91 1.93 -10.23
CA LYS A 282 -12.45 3.26 -9.87
C LYS A 282 -13.55 4.27 -10.20
N ARG A 283 -14.03 5.01 -9.22
CA ARG A 283 -15.08 6.02 -9.41
C ARG A 283 -14.92 7.17 -8.43
N LYS A 284 -15.41 8.36 -8.77
CA LYS A 284 -15.52 9.48 -7.83
C LYS A 284 -16.62 9.20 -6.81
N ASP A 285 -16.31 9.42 -5.53
CA ASP A 285 -17.27 9.38 -4.43
C ASP A 285 -18.14 10.67 -4.39
N ALA A 286 -18.98 10.78 -3.39
CA ALA A 286 -19.85 11.96 -3.20
C ALA A 286 -19.05 13.26 -2.90
N HIS A 287 -17.78 13.16 -2.57
CA HIS A 287 -16.88 14.27 -2.27
C HIS A 287 -15.95 14.63 -3.44
N GLY A 288 -16.09 13.91 -4.56
CA GLY A 288 -15.29 14.12 -5.76
C GLY A 288 -13.93 13.39 -5.76
N TYR A 289 -13.59 12.66 -4.71
CA TYR A 289 -12.36 11.85 -4.65
C TYR A 289 -12.50 10.56 -5.43
N LEU A 290 -11.47 10.19 -6.19
CA LEU A 290 -11.39 8.84 -6.75
C LEU A 290 -11.18 7.83 -5.63
N ARG A 291 -12.07 6.84 -5.56
CA ARG A 291 -12.07 5.75 -4.59
C ARG A 291 -12.23 4.41 -5.28
N PHE A 292 -11.88 3.35 -4.56
CA PHE A 292 -12.36 2.02 -4.91
C PHE A 292 -13.85 1.92 -4.63
N PHE A 293 -14.58 1.27 -5.53
CA PHE A 293 -15.98 0.94 -5.37
C PHE A 293 -16.14 -0.57 -5.48
N LEU A 294 -16.60 -1.20 -4.41
CA LEU A 294 -16.96 -2.61 -4.39
C LEU A 294 -18.47 -2.71 -4.46
N ASN A 295 -18.99 -3.42 -5.49
CA ASN A 295 -20.44 -3.60 -5.68
C ASN A 295 -21.21 -2.27 -5.66
N ASN A 296 -20.73 -1.28 -6.40
CA ASN A 296 -21.30 0.06 -6.54
C ASN A 296 -21.25 0.93 -5.25
N LYS A 297 -20.56 0.51 -4.19
CA LYS A 297 -20.40 1.27 -2.95
C LYS A 297 -18.94 1.70 -2.79
N PRO A 298 -18.67 2.91 -2.31
CA PRO A 298 -17.29 3.31 -1.99
C PRO A 298 -16.71 2.36 -0.94
N TYR A 299 -15.45 2.01 -1.11
CA TYR A 299 -14.79 1.01 -0.29
C TYR A 299 -13.34 1.44 -0.01
N PHE A 300 -12.89 1.32 1.24
CA PHE A 300 -11.51 1.62 1.63
C PHE A 300 -10.76 0.30 1.80
N LEU A 301 -9.70 0.09 1.02
CA LEU A 301 -8.87 -1.11 1.10
C LEU A 301 -7.87 -0.96 2.25
N LEU A 302 -8.01 -1.74 3.30
CA LEU A 302 -7.07 -1.77 4.42
C LEU A 302 -6.57 -3.18 4.65
N GLY A 303 -5.27 -3.39 4.49
CA GLY A 303 -4.69 -4.71 4.57
C GLY A 303 -3.25 -4.75 5.02
N THR A 304 -2.66 -5.93 4.90
CA THR A 304 -1.25 -6.16 5.18
C THR A 304 -0.50 -6.67 3.96
N LEU A 305 0.81 -6.43 3.93
CA LEU A 305 1.75 -7.09 3.05
C LEU A 305 1.90 -8.55 3.50
N ASP A 306 1.65 -9.51 2.60
CA ASP A 306 1.78 -10.93 2.89
C ASP A 306 2.86 -11.56 2.03
N GLN A 307 4.01 -11.83 2.63
CA GLN A 307 5.17 -12.44 1.97
C GLN A 307 4.94 -13.93 1.69
N GLY A 308 4.11 -14.62 2.49
CA GLY A 308 3.82 -16.03 2.34
C GLY A 308 4.99 -16.99 2.64
N TRP A 309 5.95 -16.58 3.46
CA TRP A 309 7.08 -17.39 3.87
C TRP A 309 6.84 -18.08 5.20
N TRP A 310 7.39 -19.31 5.33
CA TRP A 310 7.24 -20.18 6.48
C TRP A 310 8.59 -20.68 6.98
N PRO A 311 8.83 -20.78 8.29
CA PRO A 311 10.15 -21.16 8.80
C PRO A 311 10.53 -22.62 8.50
N ASP A 312 9.53 -23.47 8.33
CA ASP A 312 9.68 -24.92 8.15
C ASP A 312 9.44 -25.37 6.70
N GLY A 313 8.65 -24.66 5.93
CA GLY A 313 8.32 -24.97 4.55
C GLY A 313 8.82 -23.97 3.50
N LEU A 314 9.40 -22.85 3.92
CA LEU A 314 9.83 -21.71 3.09
C LEU A 314 8.66 -21.16 2.24
N LEU A 315 8.64 -21.31 0.93
CA LEU A 315 7.50 -20.90 0.10
C LEU A 315 6.28 -21.82 0.28
N THR A 316 6.47 -23.05 0.72
CA THR A 316 5.35 -24.00 0.90
C THR A 316 4.80 -23.89 2.32
N PRO A 317 3.56 -23.46 2.50
CA PRO A 317 2.91 -23.51 3.79
C PRO A 317 2.87 -24.95 4.31
N PRO A 318 3.00 -25.20 5.64
CA PRO A 318 2.98 -26.56 6.18
C PRO A 318 1.64 -27.28 5.98
N SER A 319 0.52 -26.53 5.92
CA SER A 319 -0.82 -27.06 5.63
C SER A 319 -1.78 -25.96 5.18
N GLU A 320 -2.97 -26.35 4.71
CA GLU A 320 -4.06 -25.42 4.40
C GLU A 320 -4.55 -24.67 5.64
N GLU A 321 -4.63 -25.33 6.79
CA GLU A 321 -5.03 -24.72 8.04
C GLU A 321 -4.04 -23.62 8.48
N ALA A 322 -2.75 -23.79 8.18
CA ALA A 322 -1.74 -22.78 8.45
C ALA A 322 -1.98 -21.51 7.63
N MET A 323 -2.26 -21.66 6.33
CA MET A 323 -2.63 -20.50 5.47
C MET A 323 -3.91 -19.83 5.94
N GLU A 324 -4.93 -20.64 6.27
CA GLU A 324 -6.22 -20.11 6.71
C GLU A 324 -6.09 -19.35 8.05
N TYR A 325 -5.18 -19.78 8.92
CA TYR A 325 -4.90 -19.10 10.17
C TYR A 325 -4.44 -17.65 9.94
N ASP A 326 -3.46 -17.42 9.07
CA ASP A 326 -2.96 -16.07 8.77
C ASP A 326 -4.11 -15.17 8.29
N VAL A 327 -4.93 -15.62 7.34
CA VAL A 327 -6.07 -14.85 6.82
C VAL A 327 -7.14 -14.59 7.89
N ARG A 328 -7.44 -15.57 8.74
CA ARG A 328 -8.41 -15.38 9.84
C ARG A 328 -7.91 -14.39 10.89
N VAL A 329 -6.61 -14.38 11.19
CA VAL A 329 -6.01 -13.39 12.07
C VAL A 329 -6.16 -11.99 11.50
N LEU A 330 -5.90 -11.80 10.20
CA LEU A 330 -6.09 -10.50 9.56
C LEU A 330 -7.55 -10.03 9.67
N LYS A 331 -8.51 -10.90 9.39
CA LYS A 331 -9.94 -10.59 9.56
C LYS A 331 -10.32 -10.27 11.01
N ALA A 332 -9.80 -11.02 11.97
CA ALA A 332 -10.02 -10.75 13.40
C ALA A 332 -9.49 -9.38 13.82
N CYS A 333 -8.39 -8.93 13.21
CA CYS A 333 -7.85 -7.59 13.40
C CYS A 333 -8.64 -6.50 12.66
N GLY A 334 -9.64 -6.83 11.84
CA GLY A 334 -10.45 -5.87 11.10
C GLY A 334 -9.89 -5.44 9.75
N TYR A 335 -8.91 -6.14 9.22
CA TYR A 335 -8.47 -5.97 7.83
C TYR A 335 -9.50 -6.57 6.85
N ASN A 336 -9.67 -5.95 5.70
CA ASN A 336 -10.57 -6.40 4.64
C ASN A 336 -9.83 -6.83 3.36
N MET A 337 -8.51 -6.65 3.32
CA MET A 337 -7.67 -6.93 2.17
C MET A 337 -6.30 -7.44 2.63
N LEU A 338 -5.59 -8.13 1.76
CA LEU A 338 -4.15 -8.38 1.83
C LEU A 338 -3.51 -8.12 0.46
N ARG A 339 -2.23 -7.74 0.45
CA ARG A 339 -1.40 -7.70 -0.75
C ARG A 339 -0.49 -8.91 -0.73
N LYS A 340 -0.74 -9.88 -1.61
CA LYS A 340 0.14 -11.03 -1.82
C LYS A 340 1.39 -10.56 -2.55
N HIS A 341 2.48 -10.51 -1.80
CA HIS A 341 3.69 -9.80 -2.21
C HIS A 341 4.67 -10.71 -2.92
N ILE A 342 4.85 -10.44 -4.21
CA ILE A 342 5.87 -11.04 -5.06
C ILE A 342 5.90 -12.58 -4.98
N LYS A 343 4.72 -13.21 -4.89
CA LYS A 343 4.54 -14.67 -4.79
C LYS A 343 3.18 -15.08 -5.35
N VAL A 344 3.14 -16.21 -6.06
CA VAL A 344 1.89 -16.89 -6.43
C VAL A 344 1.67 -18.08 -5.50
N GLU A 345 0.57 -18.06 -4.76
CA GLU A 345 0.20 -19.16 -3.86
C GLU A 345 -0.49 -20.31 -4.59
N PRO A 346 -0.61 -21.51 -3.99
CA PRO A 346 -1.48 -22.54 -4.49
C PRO A 346 -2.93 -22.06 -4.64
N SER A 347 -3.67 -22.60 -5.61
CA SER A 347 -5.07 -22.21 -5.87
C SER A 347 -5.98 -22.34 -4.64
N GLN A 348 -5.67 -23.25 -3.72
CA GLN A 348 -6.37 -23.41 -2.45
C GLN A 348 -6.33 -22.14 -1.59
N TYR A 349 -5.24 -21.35 -1.65
CA TYR A 349 -5.12 -20.09 -0.93
C TYR A 349 -6.17 -19.07 -1.40
N TYR A 350 -6.31 -18.88 -2.69
CA TYR A 350 -7.28 -17.92 -3.24
C TYR A 350 -8.72 -18.40 -3.03
N ALA A 351 -8.97 -19.70 -3.16
CA ALA A 351 -10.27 -20.26 -2.83
C ALA A 351 -10.62 -20.09 -1.34
N MET A 352 -9.64 -20.17 -0.47
CA MET A 352 -9.81 -19.89 0.95
C MET A 352 -10.09 -18.39 1.17
N CYS A 353 -9.37 -17.48 0.49
CA CYS A 353 -9.67 -16.04 0.53
C CYS A 353 -11.11 -15.74 0.06
N ASP A 354 -11.56 -16.44 -0.98
CA ASP A 354 -12.96 -16.33 -1.46
C ASP A 354 -13.97 -16.77 -0.41
N ARG A 355 -13.73 -17.90 0.31
CA ARG A 355 -14.63 -18.43 1.36
C ARG A 355 -14.59 -17.61 2.64
N VAL A 356 -13.41 -17.19 3.08
CA VAL A 356 -13.22 -16.44 4.32
C VAL A 356 -13.67 -14.98 4.14
N GLY A 357 -13.64 -14.48 2.92
CA GLY A 357 -14.01 -13.12 2.58
C GLY A 357 -12.89 -12.12 2.90
N ILE A 358 -11.83 -12.12 2.11
CA ILE A 358 -10.78 -11.10 2.16
C ILE A 358 -10.38 -10.75 0.73
N LEU A 359 -10.21 -9.47 0.44
CA LEU A 359 -9.77 -9.01 -0.87
C LEU A 359 -8.26 -9.27 -1.05
N VAL A 360 -7.85 -9.52 -2.29
CA VAL A 360 -6.46 -9.78 -2.63
C VAL A 360 -5.99 -8.80 -3.70
N ILE A 361 -4.87 -8.15 -3.44
CA ILE A 361 -4.01 -7.51 -4.44
C ILE A 361 -2.90 -8.50 -4.74
N GLN A 362 -2.76 -8.89 -6.01
CA GLN A 362 -1.79 -9.90 -6.43
C GLN A 362 -0.60 -9.27 -7.16
N ASP A 363 0.58 -9.42 -6.59
CA ASP A 363 1.82 -9.02 -7.25
C ASP A 363 2.30 -10.10 -8.23
N LEU A 364 2.89 -9.67 -9.35
CA LEU A 364 3.76 -10.53 -10.15
C LEU A 364 5.02 -10.83 -9.31
N PRO A 365 5.52 -12.07 -9.29
CA PRO A 365 6.81 -12.41 -8.69
C PRO A 365 7.96 -11.79 -9.47
N SER A 366 8.04 -10.48 -9.51
CA SER A 366 9.05 -9.74 -10.26
C SER A 366 10.47 -10.11 -9.79
N GLY A 367 11.43 -9.94 -10.67
CA GLY A 367 12.77 -10.43 -10.43
C GLY A 367 13.60 -9.60 -9.48
N THR A 368 14.89 -9.89 -9.47
CA THR A 368 15.93 -9.29 -8.61
C THR A 368 15.87 -7.78 -8.52
N ILE A 369 16.11 -7.25 -7.34
CA ILE A 369 16.57 -5.86 -7.17
C ILE A 369 17.82 -5.69 -8.03
N VAL A 370 17.71 -4.97 -9.15
CA VAL A 370 18.81 -4.74 -10.09
C VAL A 370 19.81 -3.75 -9.47
N TRP A 371 20.49 -4.19 -8.39
CA TRP A 371 21.68 -3.50 -7.87
C TRP A 371 22.94 -3.89 -8.65
N LYS A 372 22.88 -4.97 -9.45
CA LYS A 372 23.96 -5.41 -10.32
C LYS A 372 23.78 -4.77 -11.69
N ASP A 373 24.83 -4.19 -12.22
CA ASP A 373 25.01 -3.49 -13.49
C ASP A 373 23.86 -3.70 -14.50
N PRO A 374 22.98 -2.70 -14.70
CA PRO A 374 21.83 -2.80 -15.59
C PRO A 374 22.23 -3.09 -17.05
N LEU A 375 23.51 -2.93 -17.41
CA LEU A 375 24.03 -3.24 -18.75
C LEU A 375 24.27 -4.74 -18.96
N LYS A 376 24.27 -5.55 -17.89
CA LYS A 376 24.51 -7.01 -17.98
C LYS A 376 23.23 -7.83 -18.10
N VAL A 377 22.06 -7.23 -17.90
CA VAL A 377 20.78 -7.93 -17.97
C VAL A 377 20.09 -7.57 -19.27
N ASP A 378 19.68 -8.59 -20.02
CA ASP A 378 18.81 -8.41 -21.19
C ASP A 378 17.41 -7.98 -20.74
N THR A 379 17.20 -6.68 -20.57
CA THR A 379 15.96 -6.05 -20.10
C THR A 379 14.77 -6.42 -20.99
N VAL A 380 14.99 -6.58 -22.30
CA VAL A 380 13.94 -6.93 -23.26
C VAL A 380 13.55 -8.39 -23.08
N LYS A 381 14.52 -9.29 -22.92
CA LYS A 381 14.24 -10.73 -22.66
C LYS A 381 13.48 -10.91 -21.35
N ARG A 382 13.87 -10.21 -20.28
CA ARG A 382 13.17 -10.22 -19.00
C ARG A 382 11.74 -9.72 -19.13
N TYR A 383 11.52 -8.60 -19.80
CA TYR A 383 10.19 -8.06 -20.04
C TYR A 383 9.26 -9.09 -20.70
N TRP A 384 9.74 -9.81 -21.71
CA TRP A 384 8.92 -10.82 -22.40
C TRP A 384 8.65 -12.03 -21.52
N LEU A 385 9.61 -12.47 -20.72
CA LEU A 385 9.41 -13.55 -19.73
C LEU A 385 8.38 -13.15 -18.69
N GLU A 386 8.57 -12.00 -18.03
CA GLU A 386 7.64 -11.50 -17.03
C GLU A 386 6.23 -11.24 -17.58
N ARG A 387 6.13 -10.79 -18.83
CA ARG A 387 4.83 -10.64 -19.49
C ARG A 387 4.15 -11.97 -19.76
N GLN A 388 4.89 -13.00 -20.12
CA GLN A 388 4.35 -14.35 -20.25
C GLN A 388 3.90 -14.89 -18.90
N GLU A 389 4.73 -14.80 -17.88
CA GLU A 389 4.38 -15.23 -16.52
C GLU A 389 3.19 -14.46 -15.95
N MET A 390 3.08 -13.15 -16.23
CA MET A 390 1.91 -12.35 -15.87
C MET A 390 0.64 -12.87 -16.53
N LYS A 391 0.72 -13.24 -17.81
CA LYS A 391 -0.40 -13.85 -18.54
C LYS A 391 -0.80 -15.19 -17.92
N GLU A 392 0.15 -16.07 -17.68
CA GLU A 392 -0.08 -17.39 -17.09
C GLU A 392 -0.67 -17.28 -15.68
N MET A 393 -0.15 -16.38 -14.85
CA MET A 393 -0.70 -16.06 -13.53
C MET A 393 -2.16 -15.60 -13.63
N MET A 394 -2.48 -14.68 -14.55
CA MET A 394 -3.85 -14.22 -14.77
C MET A 394 -4.76 -15.33 -15.29
N ASP A 395 -4.29 -16.22 -16.17
CA ASP A 395 -5.08 -17.33 -16.70
C ASP A 395 -5.50 -18.31 -15.58
N VAL A 396 -4.63 -18.54 -14.61
CA VAL A 396 -4.90 -19.44 -13.47
C VAL A 396 -5.76 -18.75 -12.40
N LEU A 397 -5.50 -17.48 -12.12
CA LEU A 397 -6.06 -16.78 -10.97
C LEU A 397 -7.34 -15.96 -11.29
N GLN A 398 -7.65 -15.70 -12.54
CA GLN A 398 -8.83 -14.94 -12.95
C GLN A 398 -10.17 -15.49 -12.41
N PRO A 399 -10.38 -16.81 -12.25
CA PRO A 399 -11.61 -17.30 -11.65
C PRO A 399 -11.86 -16.91 -10.18
N PHE A 400 -10.83 -16.52 -9.43
CA PHE A 400 -11.00 -16.23 -8.01
C PHE A 400 -11.61 -14.86 -7.77
N THR A 401 -12.68 -14.84 -6.97
CA THR A 401 -13.51 -13.66 -6.71
C THR A 401 -12.78 -12.63 -5.83
N SER A 402 -11.96 -13.07 -4.90
CA SER A 402 -11.23 -12.23 -3.93
C SER A 402 -10.19 -11.31 -4.59
N ILE A 403 -9.61 -11.70 -5.72
CA ILE A 403 -8.60 -10.89 -6.41
C ILE A 403 -9.28 -9.69 -7.07
N VAL A 404 -8.88 -8.48 -6.69
CA VAL A 404 -9.47 -7.22 -7.17
C VAL A 404 -8.51 -6.33 -7.93
N MET A 405 -7.19 -6.54 -7.76
CA MET A 405 -6.18 -5.72 -8.41
C MET A 405 -4.92 -6.53 -8.72
N TRP A 406 -4.37 -6.30 -9.91
CA TRP A 406 -3.08 -6.83 -10.35
C TRP A 406 -1.99 -5.79 -10.12
N ASN A 407 -0.83 -6.22 -9.62
CA ASN A 407 0.33 -5.37 -9.40
C ASN A 407 1.56 -5.92 -10.18
N PRO A 408 1.85 -5.39 -11.38
CA PRO A 408 2.93 -5.91 -12.22
C PRO A 408 4.34 -5.63 -11.71
N TYR A 409 4.57 -4.54 -10.98
CA TYR A 409 5.91 -4.14 -10.52
C TYR A 409 5.93 -3.64 -9.09
N ASN A 410 6.96 -4.03 -8.34
CA ASN A 410 7.25 -3.55 -6.99
C ASN A 410 8.57 -2.77 -6.97
N GLU A 411 8.55 -1.52 -6.47
CA GLU A 411 9.74 -0.71 -6.13
C GLU A 411 10.85 -0.69 -7.21
N GLY A 412 10.45 -0.73 -8.47
CA GLY A 412 11.38 -0.75 -9.59
C GLY A 412 12.10 -2.08 -9.79
N TRP A 413 11.74 -3.14 -9.05
CA TRP A 413 12.34 -4.47 -9.20
C TRP A 413 12.02 -5.02 -10.59
N SER A 414 13.07 -5.37 -11.35
CA SER A 414 13.03 -5.75 -12.75
C SER A 414 12.24 -4.83 -13.68
N GLN A 415 11.75 -3.71 -13.21
CA GLN A 415 10.98 -2.76 -14.00
C GLN A 415 11.81 -2.23 -15.16
N PRO A 416 11.35 -2.39 -16.42
CA PRO A 416 12.06 -1.92 -17.60
C PRO A 416 11.93 -0.40 -17.77
N CYS A 417 12.31 0.11 -18.94
CA CYS A 417 12.09 1.52 -19.28
C CYS A 417 10.59 1.88 -19.27
N GLU A 418 10.29 3.17 -19.21
CA GLU A 418 8.94 3.75 -19.16
C GLU A 418 7.98 3.13 -20.20
N PHE A 419 8.40 3.11 -21.47
CA PHE A 419 7.57 2.56 -22.55
C PHE A 419 7.16 1.09 -22.33
N LEU A 420 8.09 0.23 -21.92
CA LEU A 420 7.79 -1.19 -21.66
C LEU A 420 6.97 -1.36 -20.37
N THR A 421 7.19 -0.52 -19.36
CA THR A 421 6.36 -0.48 -18.14
C THR A 421 4.91 -0.15 -18.50
N HIS A 422 4.68 0.92 -19.25
CA HIS A 422 3.34 1.28 -19.73
C HIS A 422 2.71 0.17 -20.58
N SER A 423 3.51 -0.47 -21.44
CA SER A 423 3.06 -1.62 -22.24
C SER A 423 2.61 -2.82 -21.38
N MET A 424 3.27 -3.07 -20.26
CA MET A 424 2.87 -4.13 -19.33
C MET A 424 1.55 -3.79 -18.61
N LEU A 425 1.40 -2.56 -18.12
CA LEU A 425 0.17 -2.10 -17.47
C LEU A 425 -1.03 -2.16 -18.42
N ASP A 426 -0.86 -1.67 -19.64
CA ASP A 426 -1.88 -1.69 -20.69
C ASP A 426 -2.23 -3.13 -21.12
N PHE A 427 -1.23 -4.01 -21.26
CA PHE A 427 -1.46 -5.43 -21.48
C PHE A 427 -2.28 -6.05 -20.36
N THR A 428 -1.90 -5.83 -19.10
CA THR A 428 -2.59 -6.38 -17.93
C THR A 428 -4.05 -5.93 -17.90
N LYS A 429 -4.30 -4.63 -18.10
CA LYS A 429 -5.66 -4.05 -18.10
C LYS A 429 -6.54 -4.60 -19.21
N ARG A 430 -5.99 -4.76 -20.41
CA ARG A 430 -6.75 -5.32 -21.54
C ARG A 430 -6.96 -6.82 -21.44
N TYR A 431 -6.02 -7.53 -20.84
CA TYR A 431 -6.11 -8.98 -20.69
C TYR A 431 -7.15 -9.40 -19.64
N ASP A 432 -7.24 -8.66 -18.53
CA ASP A 432 -8.30 -8.80 -17.53
C ASP A 432 -8.94 -7.46 -17.15
N PRO A 433 -9.94 -7.02 -17.92
CA PRO A 433 -10.63 -5.75 -17.65
C PRO A 433 -11.55 -5.80 -16.41
N SER A 434 -11.77 -6.97 -15.81
CA SER A 434 -12.64 -7.16 -14.65
C SER A 434 -11.97 -6.80 -13.32
N ARG A 435 -10.70 -6.42 -13.37
CA ARG A 435 -9.90 -6.02 -12.20
C ARG A 435 -9.20 -4.69 -12.45
N LEU A 436 -8.77 -4.09 -11.35
CA LEU A 436 -7.94 -2.89 -11.38
C LEU A 436 -6.46 -3.27 -11.62
N VAL A 437 -5.68 -2.29 -12.06
CA VAL A 437 -4.24 -2.43 -12.23
C VAL A 437 -3.54 -1.37 -11.40
N ASN A 438 -2.68 -1.79 -10.50
CA ASN A 438 -1.80 -0.90 -9.76
C ASN A 438 -0.79 -0.26 -10.73
N GLY A 439 -0.52 1.01 -10.57
CA GLY A 439 0.68 1.63 -11.13
C GLY A 439 1.92 0.97 -10.55
N PRO A 440 3.13 1.21 -11.09
CA PRO A 440 4.34 0.68 -10.47
C PRO A 440 4.39 1.06 -9.01
N SER A 441 4.38 0.05 -8.14
CA SER A 441 4.26 0.22 -6.69
C SER A 441 5.49 0.95 -6.12
N GLY A 442 5.30 1.79 -5.12
CA GLY A 442 6.38 2.40 -4.37
C GLY A 442 7.02 3.64 -4.99
N CYS A 443 6.25 4.51 -5.65
CA CYS A 443 6.74 5.76 -6.26
C CYS A 443 7.64 5.59 -7.51
N TRP A 444 7.65 4.44 -8.14
CA TRP A 444 8.44 4.16 -9.36
C TRP A 444 7.68 4.48 -10.64
N ASP A 445 6.63 5.24 -10.50
CA ASP A 445 5.80 5.76 -11.56
C ASP A 445 6.32 7.14 -11.99
N TRP A 446 6.55 7.30 -13.29
CA TRP A 446 7.06 8.56 -13.87
C TRP A 446 6.12 9.75 -13.68
N GLU A 447 4.81 9.53 -13.48
CA GLU A 447 3.86 10.60 -13.17
C GLU A 447 3.85 11.01 -11.71
N GLY A 448 3.96 10.05 -10.79
CA GLY A 448 3.87 10.25 -9.33
C GLY A 448 5.15 10.75 -8.68
N GLY A 449 6.29 10.55 -9.32
CA GLY A 449 7.62 10.72 -8.72
C GLY A 449 8.03 12.14 -8.33
N HIS A 450 7.19 13.14 -8.54
CA HIS A 450 7.55 14.54 -8.29
C HIS A 450 6.93 15.17 -7.03
N LEU A 451 6.04 14.48 -6.32
CA LEU A 451 5.25 15.11 -5.24
C LEU A 451 5.24 14.26 -3.95
N LEU A 452 6.41 13.98 -3.39
CA LEU A 452 6.47 13.55 -2.00
C LEU A 452 6.11 14.74 -1.10
N PRO A 453 5.16 14.61 -0.15
CA PRO A 453 4.73 15.71 0.71
C PRO A 453 5.84 16.36 1.55
N ASN A 454 6.98 15.71 1.70
CA ASN A 454 8.14 16.12 2.52
C ASN A 454 9.34 16.57 1.69
N GLY A 455 9.19 16.85 0.39
CA GLY A 455 10.30 17.32 -0.43
C GLY A 455 11.43 16.30 -0.63
N TRP A 456 11.20 15.04 -0.31
CA TRP A 456 12.14 13.97 -0.61
C TRP A 456 12.23 13.81 -2.12
N LYS A 457 13.30 14.32 -2.70
CA LYS A 457 13.75 13.94 -4.03
C LYS A 457 14.41 12.58 -3.90
N TRP A 458 13.86 11.58 -4.55
CA TRP A 458 14.59 10.35 -4.82
C TRP A 458 15.73 10.69 -5.80
N GLU A 459 16.82 11.20 -5.27
CA GLU A 459 18.03 11.49 -6.04
C GLU A 459 18.73 10.17 -6.34
N GLY A 460 18.43 9.56 -7.46
CA GLY A 460 19.32 8.53 -7.90
C GLY A 460 18.86 7.59 -9.02
N ARG A 461 17.60 7.52 -9.41
CA ARG A 461 17.17 6.50 -10.38
C ARG A 461 16.17 6.93 -11.45
N ILE A 462 15.52 8.07 -11.31
CA ILE A 462 14.76 8.66 -12.41
C ILE A 462 15.62 9.79 -12.97
N PRO A 463 15.96 9.78 -14.26
CA PRO A 463 16.69 10.89 -14.85
C PRO A 463 15.88 12.18 -14.64
N THR A 464 16.43 13.14 -13.91
CA THR A 464 15.78 14.42 -13.55
C THR A 464 15.41 15.29 -14.76
N ASN A 465 15.79 14.87 -15.97
CA ASN A 465 15.55 15.55 -17.24
C ASN A 465 14.50 14.86 -18.11
N HIS A 466 13.93 13.75 -17.65
CA HIS A 466 12.93 13.03 -18.42
C HIS A 466 11.57 13.69 -18.22
N LYS A 467 11.01 14.23 -19.30
CA LYS A 467 9.59 14.58 -19.34
C LYS A 467 8.85 13.30 -19.66
N PRO A 468 7.86 12.89 -18.85
CA PRO A 468 7.06 11.72 -19.17
C PRO A 468 6.45 11.87 -20.56
N ASP A 469 6.65 10.88 -21.43
CA ASP A 469 6.12 10.90 -22.80
C ASP A 469 4.60 10.67 -22.83
N GLY A 470 3.96 10.58 -21.68
CA GLY A 470 2.50 10.44 -21.54
C GLY A 470 2.07 9.83 -20.23
N VAL A 471 0.79 9.95 -19.96
CA VAL A 471 0.12 9.36 -18.82
C VAL A 471 -0.17 7.89 -19.11
N CYS A 472 0.20 6.95 -18.23
CA CYS A 472 -0.29 5.60 -18.32
C CYS A 472 -1.74 5.52 -17.85
N GLU A 473 -2.69 5.65 -18.78
CA GLU A 473 -4.13 5.57 -18.46
C GLU A 473 -4.59 4.19 -17.99
N ALA A 474 -3.78 3.15 -18.23
CA ALA A 474 -4.08 1.79 -17.78
C ALA A 474 -3.93 1.60 -16.27
N ALA A 475 -3.15 2.44 -15.58
CA ALA A 475 -3.01 2.40 -14.14
C ALA A 475 -4.22 3.03 -13.44
N ASP A 476 -4.82 2.28 -12.51
CA ASP A 476 -5.96 2.76 -11.73
C ASP A 476 -5.56 3.49 -10.44
N THR A 477 -4.33 3.27 -9.97
CA THR A 477 -3.78 3.84 -8.74
C THR A 477 -2.48 4.57 -8.99
N VAL A 478 -2.16 5.52 -8.11
CA VAL A 478 -0.81 6.04 -7.90
C VAL A 478 -0.37 5.57 -6.50
N ASP A 479 0.67 4.75 -6.45
CA ASP A 479 1.05 3.98 -5.27
C ASP A 479 2.31 4.54 -4.62
N MET A 480 2.26 4.74 -3.30
CA MET A 480 3.37 5.24 -2.50
C MET A 480 3.82 4.18 -1.49
N HIS A 481 5.14 4.08 -1.30
CA HIS A 481 5.75 3.39 -0.16
C HIS A 481 6.48 4.41 0.71
N LEU A 482 6.15 4.46 1.99
CA LEU A 482 6.87 5.30 2.94
C LEU A 482 6.93 4.68 4.34
N TYR A 483 8.14 4.42 4.80
CA TYR A 483 8.39 3.89 6.13
C TYR A 483 8.96 4.98 7.08
N ARG A 484 8.45 5.12 8.31
CA ARG A 484 7.29 4.35 8.82
C ARG A 484 5.97 4.83 8.21
N GLY A 485 5.91 6.01 7.66
CA GLY A 485 4.70 6.60 7.13
C GLY A 485 3.68 6.99 8.22
N PRO A 486 2.36 6.94 7.93
CA PRO A 486 1.82 6.89 6.58
C PRO A 486 2.05 8.19 5.80
N ALA A 487 1.83 8.14 4.48
CA ALA A 487 1.83 9.29 3.59
C ALA A 487 0.86 9.05 2.42
N MET A 488 0.59 10.08 1.62
CA MET A 488 -0.21 9.94 0.42
C MET A 488 0.27 10.90 -0.67
N PHE A 489 0.06 10.55 -1.92
CA PHE A 489 0.12 11.53 -3.00
C PHE A 489 -1.08 12.47 -2.97
N ALA A 490 -0.91 13.68 -3.48
CA ALA A 490 -2.03 14.57 -3.72
C ALA A 490 -3.08 13.87 -4.59
N VAL A 491 -4.34 13.99 -4.20
CA VAL A 491 -5.45 13.43 -4.99
C VAL A 491 -5.52 14.09 -6.36
N ASN A 492 -5.85 13.30 -7.37
CA ASN A 492 -6.02 13.75 -8.73
C ASN A 492 -7.30 13.13 -9.33
N ASP A 493 -7.67 13.52 -10.54
CA ASP A 493 -8.90 13.09 -11.20
C ASP A 493 -8.73 11.85 -12.11
N ARG A 494 -7.54 11.23 -12.13
CA ARG A 494 -7.20 10.11 -13.00
C ARG A 494 -6.98 8.80 -12.28
N ARG A 495 -6.28 8.83 -11.14
CA ARG A 495 -5.85 7.65 -10.39
C ARG A 495 -6.16 7.77 -8.91
N ILE A 496 -6.49 6.67 -8.27
CA ILE A 496 -6.71 6.59 -6.83
C ILE A 496 -5.36 6.75 -6.12
N SER A 497 -5.26 7.64 -5.14
CA SER A 497 -4.11 7.68 -4.23
C SER A 497 -4.13 6.45 -3.33
N PHE A 498 -3.05 5.66 -3.35
CA PHE A 498 -2.92 4.39 -2.65
C PHE A 498 -1.58 4.36 -1.88
N LEU A 499 -1.56 3.77 -0.70
CA LEU A 499 -0.37 3.59 0.13
C LEU A 499 -0.03 2.09 0.16
N GLY A 500 0.78 1.65 -0.81
CA GLY A 500 1.08 0.23 -1.04
C GLY A 500 1.96 -0.42 0.01
N GLU A 501 2.73 0.39 0.78
CA GLU A 501 3.48 -0.08 1.95
C GLU A 501 3.72 1.04 2.96
N PHE A 502 3.53 0.72 4.24
CA PHE A 502 3.89 1.61 5.36
C PHE A 502 4.01 0.81 6.67
N GLY A 503 4.48 1.47 7.72
CA GLY A 503 4.60 0.91 9.07
C GLY A 503 5.91 0.16 9.26
N GLY A 504 5.87 -1.15 9.17
CA GLY A 504 7.07 -1.99 9.32
C GLY A 504 7.69 -1.92 10.72
N LEU A 505 6.86 -1.81 11.76
CA LEU A 505 7.32 -1.63 13.14
C LEU A 505 7.96 -2.91 13.67
N GLY A 506 9.28 -2.88 13.87
CA GLY A 506 10.04 -4.02 14.38
C GLY A 506 9.78 -4.28 15.87
N HIS A 507 9.48 -5.54 16.22
CA HIS A 507 9.36 -6.02 17.60
C HIS A 507 9.86 -7.46 17.71
N PRO A 508 11.13 -7.67 18.07
CA PRO A 508 11.67 -9.01 18.28
C PRO A 508 11.05 -9.64 19.53
N VAL A 509 10.58 -10.87 19.39
CA VAL A 509 10.00 -11.67 20.50
C VAL A 509 11.00 -12.75 20.86
N GLU A 510 11.53 -12.72 22.09
CA GLU A 510 12.48 -13.72 22.58
C GLU A 510 11.90 -15.14 22.50
N GLY A 511 12.69 -16.10 22.05
CA GLY A 511 12.27 -17.49 21.83
C GLY A 511 11.54 -17.73 20.50
N HIS A 512 11.23 -16.67 19.73
CA HIS A 512 10.50 -16.73 18.45
C HIS A 512 11.26 -16.05 17.31
N LEU A 513 12.59 -15.98 17.40
CA LEU A 513 13.45 -15.37 16.37
C LEU A 513 14.05 -16.46 15.47
N TRP A 514 14.06 -16.22 14.17
CA TRP A 514 14.72 -17.09 13.18
C TRP A 514 16.21 -17.23 13.42
N ASP A 515 16.87 -16.12 13.76
CA ASP A 515 18.25 -16.07 14.22
C ASP A 515 18.33 -15.11 15.42
N ALA A 516 18.75 -15.61 16.56
CA ALA A 516 18.88 -14.80 17.78
C ALA A 516 20.05 -13.80 17.70
N SER A 517 21.03 -14.03 16.83
CA SER A 517 22.23 -13.20 16.67
C SER A 517 22.66 -13.14 15.20
N PRO A 518 21.85 -12.52 14.32
CA PRO A 518 22.14 -12.49 12.89
C PRO A 518 23.41 -11.70 12.60
N LYS A 519 24.18 -12.16 11.61
CA LYS A 519 25.42 -11.49 11.15
C LYS A 519 25.13 -10.27 10.27
N ASP A 520 23.88 -10.05 9.88
CA ASP A 520 23.49 -8.84 9.16
C ASP A 520 23.71 -7.61 10.03
N ALA A 521 24.24 -6.53 9.45
CA ALA A 521 24.53 -5.29 10.18
C ALA A 521 23.30 -4.63 10.83
N ARG A 522 22.10 -4.96 10.35
CA ARG A 522 20.82 -4.48 10.91
C ARG A 522 20.32 -5.31 12.11
N GLY A 523 20.89 -6.52 12.32
CA GLY A 523 20.38 -7.45 13.32
C GLY A 523 18.95 -7.95 12.99
N ASN A 524 18.18 -8.30 14.01
CA ASN A 524 16.73 -8.48 13.90
C ASN A 524 16.08 -7.09 13.84
N TRP A 525 15.43 -6.75 12.74
CA TRP A 525 15.15 -5.36 12.42
C TRP A 525 13.70 -5.07 12.00
N GLY A 526 13.34 -3.79 12.05
CA GLY A 526 12.16 -3.20 11.44
C GLY A 526 12.41 -1.72 11.15
N TYR A 527 11.56 -1.09 10.37
CA TYR A 527 11.74 0.28 9.92
C TYR A 527 11.70 1.28 11.08
N GLY A 528 12.65 2.22 11.06
CA GLY A 528 12.82 3.24 12.10
C GLY A 528 13.41 2.73 13.42
N GLY A 529 13.99 1.52 13.42
CA GLY A 529 14.58 0.87 14.57
C GLY A 529 13.53 0.30 15.54
N ILE A 530 14.01 -0.31 16.63
CA ILE A 530 13.16 -1.04 17.60
C ILE A 530 13.03 -0.34 18.96
N LYS A 531 13.64 0.84 19.15
CA LYS A 531 13.70 1.52 20.47
C LYS A 531 12.30 1.80 21.02
N ASP A 532 11.41 2.40 20.22
CA ASP A 532 10.06 2.80 20.64
C ASP A 532 9.08 1.63 20.67
N THR A 533 9.45 0.51 20.05
CA THR A 533 8.63 -0.69 19.88
C THR A 533 9.23 -1.92 20.62
N SER A 534 10.17 -1.68 21.53
CA SER A 534 10.83 -2.75 22.32
C SER A 534 9.90 -3.46 23.28
N THR A 535 8.79 -2.83 23.66
CA THR A 535 7.72 -3.43 24.47
C THR A 535 6.44 -3.55 23.65
N ARG A 536 5.57 -4.49 24.03
CA ARG A 536 4.25 -4.65 23.40
C ARG A 536 3.41 -3.37 23.48
N ASP A 537 3.38 -2.71 24.63
CA ASP A 537 2.65 -1.44 24.82
C ASP A 537 3.23 -0.30 23.96
N GLY A 538 4.55 -0.25 23.83
CA GLY A 538 5.22 0.71 22.94
C GLY A 538 4.90 0.46 21.48
N LEU A 539 4.92 -0.80 21.06
CA LEU A 539 4.56 -1.23 19.72
C LEU A 539 3.11 -0.84 19.39
N GLU A 540 2.16 -1.21 20.27
CA GLU A 540 0.73 -0.94 20.07
C GLU A 540 0.44 0.57 20.04
N ARG A 541 1.02 1.35 20.96
CA ARG A 541 0.88 2.81 20.99
C ARG A 541 1.42 3.46 19.70
N THR A 542 2.57 3.00 19.22
CA THR A 542 3.17 3.53 17.98
C THR A 542 2.28 3.19 16.79
N TYR A 543 1.77 1.96 16.74
CA TYR A 543 0.83 1.51 15.71
C TYR A 543 -0.44 2.37 15.67
N LEU A 544 -1.07 2.61 16.83
CA LEU A 544 -2.27 3.43 16.93
C LEU A 544 -2.04 4.87 16.45
N GLY A 545 -0.85 5.43 16.71
CA GLY A 545 -0.46 6.74 16.16
C GLY A 545 -0.38 6.75 14.63
N LEU A 546 0.09 5.64 14.01
CA LEU A 546 0.06 5.50 12.54
C LEU A 546 -1.39 5.41 12.02
N MET A 547 -2.27 4.67 12.71
CA MET A 547 -3.68 4.53 12.32
C MET A 547 -4.45 5.84 12.42
N ASP A 548 -4.22 6.66 13.45
CA ASP A 548 -4.82 7.99 13.54
C ASP A 548 -4.42 8.88 12.36
N LYS A 549 -3.12 8.91 12.05
CA LYS A 549 -2.61 9.65 10.88
C LYS A 549 -3.15 9.08 9.56
N LEU A 550 -3.26 7.76 9.45
CA LEU A 550 -3.86 7.11 8.27
C LEU A 550 -5.33 7.51 8.10
N GLY A 551 -6.09 7.59 9.20
CA GLY A 551 -7.47 8.07 9.20
C GLY A 551 -7.59 9.48 8.63
N GLN A 552 -6.66 10.40 8.94
CA GLN A 552 -6.63 11.74 8.35
C GLN A 552 -6.42 11.69 6.83
N TYR A 553 -5.47 10.89 6.35
CA TYR A 553 -5.26 10.74 4.91
C TYR A 553 -6.45 10.06 4.20
N ALA A 554 -7.12 9.12 4.89
CA ALA A 554 -8.33 8.49 4.37
C ALA A 554 -9.46 9.52 4.17
N GLU A 555 -9.63 10.47 5.08
CA GLU A 555 -10.53 11.61 4.92
C GLU A 555 -10.15 12.51 3.72
N TRP A 556 -8.86 12.64 3.42
CA TRP A 556 -8.35 13.50 2.35
C TRP A 556 -8.32 12.84 0.98
N GLY A 557 -8.87 11.65 0.85
CA GLY A 557 -9.01 10.99 -0.44
C GLY A 557 -8.08 9.80 -0.67
N LEU A 558 -7.26 9.39 0.32
CA LEU A 558 -6.52 8.13 0.22
C LEU A 558 -7.50 6.97 0.09
N GLY A 559 -7.35 6.15 -0.96
CA GLY A 559 -8.26 5.04 -1.27
C GLY A 559 -8.03 3.77 -0.48
N GLY A 560 -6.81 3.56 -0.01
CA GLY A 560 -6.47 2.36 0.77
C GLY A 560 -5.01 2.34 1.21
N ALA A 561 -4.65 1.38 2.09
CA ALA A 561 -3.32 1.26 2.65
C ALA A 561 -2.95 -0.20 2.99
N VAL A 562 -1.65 -0.51 2.90
CA VAL A 562 -1.07 -1.83 3.19
C VAL A 562 -0.01 -1.69 4.28
N TYR A 563 -0.26 -2.28 5.45
CA TYR A 563 0.70 -2.31 6.55
C TYR A 563 1.73 -3.43 6.35
N THR A 564 2.98 -3.17 6.53
CA THR A 564 4.07 -4.15 6.49
C THR A 564 4.35 -4.68 7.89
N GLN A 565 4.03 -5.96 8.25
CA GLN A 565 3.49 -7.01 7.38
C GLN A 565 2.68 -8.06 8.20
N THR A 566 2.17 -9.11 7.55
CA THR A 566 1.36 -10.16 8.19
C THR A 566 2.13 -10.92 9.26
N SER A 567 3.31 -11.42 8.94
CA SER A 567 4.19 -12.17 9.87
C SER A 567 5.63 -11.73 9.71
N ASP A 568 6.45 -11.96 10.71
CA ASP A 568 7.89 -11.90 10.57
C ASP A 568 8.35 -12.84 9.46
N VAL A 569 9.46 -12.49 8.80
CA VAL A 569 10.15 -13.36 7.85
C VAL A 569 11.64 -13.29 8.13
N GLU A 570 12.20 -14.41 8.54
CA GLU A 570 13.62 -14.54 8.90
C GLU A 570 14.05 -13.48 9.92
N ILE A 571 14.97 -12.57 9.57
CA ILE A 571 15.45 -11.51 10.46
C ILE A 571 14.62 -10.22 10.40
N GLU A 572 13.64 -10.15 9.52
CA GLU A 572 12.70 -9.03 9.43
C GLU A 572 11.55 -9.23 10.42
N VAL A 573 11.63 -8.56 11.58
CA VAL A 573 10.75 -8.81 12.74
C VAL A 573 9.64 -7.74 12.87
N ASN A 574 9.01 -7.38 11.78
CA ASN A 574 7.98 -6.33 11.70
C ASN A 574 6.56 -6.86 11.39
N GLY A 575 6.36 -8.17 11.49
CA GLY A 575 5.06 -8.80 11.33
C GLY A 575 4.10 -8.54 12.47
N LEU A 576 2.80 -8.73 12.22
CA LEU A 576 1.78 -8.84 13.27
C LEU A 576 1.97 -10.13 14.09
N LEU A 577 2.40 -11.20 13.41
CA LEU A 577 2.71 -12.51 13.97
C LEU A 577 4.23 -12.75 13.98
N THR A 578 4.70 -13.55 14.92
CA THR A 578 6.06 -14.13 14.85
C THR A 578 6.19 -15.07 13.67
N TYR A 579 7.42 -15.34 13.20
CA TYR A 579 7.66 -16.16 12.01
C TYR A 579 7.10 -17.59 12.15
N ASP A 580 7.10 -18.15 13.34
CA ASP A 580 6.49 -19.45 13.66
C ASP A 580 4.97 -19.39 13.92
N ARG A 581 4.35 -18.22 13.80
CA ARG A 581 2.90 -17.95 14.05
C ARG A 581 2.44 -18.29 15.48
N LYS A 582 3.35 -18.52 16.42
CA LYS A 582 3.00 -18.90 17.81
C LYS A 582 2.60 -17.69 18.67
N VAL A 583 3.02 -16.47 18.28
CA VAL A 583 2.72 -15.24 19.04
C VAL A 583 2.10 -14.18 18.15
N MET A 584 0.93 -13.70 18.54
CA MET A 584 0.34 -12.46 18.04
C MET A 584 0.90 -11.27 18.84
N LYS A 585 1.60 -10.35 18.18
CA LYS A 585 2.32 -9.26 18.84
C LYS A 585 1.41 -8.14 19.34
N TYR A 586 0.21 -8.04 18.82
CA TYR A 586 -0.78 -7.01 19.11
C TYR A 586 -2.03 -7.59 19.76
N ASN A 587 -2.88 -6.72 20.30
CA ASN A 587 -4.24 -7.09 20.69
C ASN A 587 -5.18 -6.96 19.47
N PRO A 588 -5.77 -8.06 18.94
CA PRO A 588 -6.62 -8.00 17.76
C PRO A 588 -7.83 -7.07 17.89
N GLU A 589 -8.46 -6.98 19.06
CA GLU A 589 -9.62 -6.12 19.28
C GLU A 589 -9.24 -4.62 19.28
N VAL A 590 -8.03 -4.28 19.73
CA VAL A 590 -7.50 -2.91 19.66
C VAL A 590 -7.25 -2.52 18.21
N LEU A 591 -6.60 -3.40 17.44
CA LEU A 591 -6.37 -3.19 16.02
C LEU A 591 -7.68 -3.03 15.27
N LYS A 592 -8.64 -3.93 15.50
CA LYS A 592 -9.96 -3.92 14.85
C LYS A 592 -10.69 -2.60 15.04
N LYS A 593 -10.69 -2.06 16.26
CA LYS A 593 -11.30 -0.75 16.56
C LYS A 593 -10.61 0.39 15.78
N ALA A 594 -9.29 0.39 15.76
CA ALA A 594 -8.52 1.40 15.04
C ALA A 594 -8.77 1.33 13.52
N HIS A 595 -8.82 0.13 12.95
CA HIS A 595 -9.10 -0.09 11.52
C HIS A 595 -10.54 0.31 11.16
N GLN A 596 -11.52 -0.06 11.98
CA GLN A 596 -12.91 0.35 11.78
C GLN A 596 -13.03 1.88 11.79
N GLU A 597 -12.28 2.57 12.66
CA GLU A 597 -12.27 4.03 12.70
C GLU A 597 -11.63 4.63 11.43
N VAL A 598 -10.51 4.09 10.95
CA VAL A 598 -9.91 4.51 9.66
C VAL A 598 -10.90 4.34 8.51
N ILE A 599 -11.54 3.16 8.41
CA ILE A 599 -12.52 2.86 7.36
C ILE A 599 -13.73 3.78 7.46
N ARG A 600 -14.26 4.02 8.66
CA ARG A 600 -15.35 4.95 8.91
C ARG A 600 -14.99 6.37 8.44
N ARG A 601 -13.82 6.86 8.83
CA ARG A 601 -13.31 8.18 8.42
C ARG A 601 -13.17 8.30 6.90
N ALA A 602 -12.81 7.22 6.22
CA ALA A 602 -12.72 7.19 4.75
C ALA A 602 -14.08 7.29 4.05
N LEU A 603 -15.12 6.65 4.61
CA LEU A 603 -16.40 6.40 3.92
C LEU A 603 -17.56 7.24 4.42
N GLU A 604 -17.60 7.52 5.74
CA GLU A 604 -18.70 8.22 6.40
C GLU A 604 -18.39 9.68 6.68
N ALA A 605 -17.11 10.05 6.71
CA ALA A 605 -16.70 11.39 7.05
C ALA A 605 -16.58 12.23 5.77
N PRO A 606 -17.64 12.84 5.40
CA PRO A 606 -17.56 13.98 4.53
C PRO A 606 -16.84 15.08 5.30
N ARG A 607 -16.23 15.99 4.68
CA ARG A 607 -15.80 17.34 5.08
C ARG A 607 -15.36 17.60 6.54
N THR A 608 -15.91 16.87 7.57
CA THR A 608 -15.52 17.06 8.99
C THR A 608 -14.04 16.73 9.22
N GLY A 609 -13.43 15.87 8.41
CA GLY A 609 -11.99 15.60 8.45
C GLY A 609 -11.14 16.77 8.03
N LEU A 610 -11.60 17.58 7.10
CA LEU A 610 -10.92 18.81 6.67
C LEU A 610 -11.07 19.96 7.67
N LEU A 611 -11.93 19.82 8.69
CA LEU A 611 -12.04 20.80 9.78
C LEU A 611 -10.72 21.02 10.54
N HIS A 612 -9.74 20.09 10.42
CA HIS A 612 -8.39 20.31 10.96
C HIS A 612 -7.66 21.48 10.27
N LEU A 613 -8.08 21.91 9.06
CA LEU A 613 -7.61 23.12 8.40
C LEU A 613 -8.21 24.39 9.01
N SER A 614 -9.21 24.26 9.90
CA SER A 614 -9.75 25.41 10.62
C SER A 614 -8.68 26.02 11.50
N HIS A 615 -8.51 27.32 11.35
CA HIS A 615 -7.41 28.03 11.99
C HIS A 615 -7.86 29.34 12.61
N VAL A 616 -7.19 29.72 13.70
CA VAL A 616 -7.42 30.96 14.39
C VAL A 616 -6.51 32.04 13.85
N HIS A 617 -7.09 33.14 13.38
CA HIS A 617 -6.38 34.33 12.90
C HIS A 617 -5.44 34.87 13.99
N ARG A 618 -4.15 34.99 13.69
CA ARG A 618 -3.06 35.36 14.63
C ARG A 618 -2.97 34.47 15.88
N GLY A 619 -3.52 33.29 15.87
CA GLY A 619 -3.64 32.38 16.99
C GLY A 619 -4.61 32.83 18.09
N GLY A 620 -4.83 34.12 18.26
CA GLY A 620 -5.62 34.71 19.34
C GLY A 620 -7.05 35.14 18.96
N GLY A 621 -7.31 35.24 17.66
CA GLY A 621 -8.52 35.86 17.17
C GLY A 621 -8.56 37.35 17.50
N LYS A 622 -9.76 37.91 17.64
CA LYS A 622 -9.89 39.36 17.80
C LYS A 622 -9.75 39.88 19.22
N LEU A 623 -10.24 39.12 20.19
CA LEU A 623 -10.32 39.59 21.61
C LEU A 623 -10.19 38.46 22.65
N GLU A 624 -9.91 37.21 22.27
CA GLU A 624 -9.92 36.09 23.20
C GLU A 624 -8.53 35.77 23.78
N ARG A 625 -7.49 35.93 22.99
CA ARG A 625 -6.09 35.67 23.35
C ARG A 625 -5.14 36.68 22.71
N PRO A 626 -3.95 36.94 23.29
CA PRO A 626 -2.95 37.82 22.66
C PRO A 626 -2.51 37.32 21.31
N ASP A 627 -2.38 38.23 20.33
CA ASP A 627 -1.92 37.94 18.96
C ASP A 627 -0.50 37.35 18.97
N ASN A 628 -0.24 36.39 18.13
CA ASN A 628 1.12 35.94 17.77
C ASN A 628 2.04 35.64 18.96
N THR A 629 1.51 34.94 19.99
CA THR A 629 2.34 34.49 21.13
C THR A 629 2.40 32.96 21.21
N LEU A 630 3.51 32.42 21.72
CA LEU A 630 3.72 30.96 21.75
C LEU A 630 2.70 30.24 22.62
N GLU A 631 2.29 30.85 23.74
CA GLU A 631 1.26 30.33 24.65
C GLU A 631 -0.10 30.24 23.94
N THR A 632 -0.44 31.25 23.16
CA THR A 632 -1.66 31.30 22.35
C THR A 632 -1.62 30.23 21.26
N PHE A 633 -0.48 30.03 20.60
CA PHE A 633 -0.29 29.00 19.61
C PHE A 633 -0.49 27.60 20.19
N LYS A 634 0.12 27.32 21.34
CA LYS A 634 -0.07 26.04 22.07
C LYS A 634 -1.53 25.83 22.45
N TRP A 635 -2.24 26.86 22.86
CA TRP A 635 -3.66 26.79 23.18
C TRP A 635 -4.50 26.42 21.95
N CYS A 636 -4.25 26.97 20.76
CA CYS A 636 -4.93 26.60 19.54
C CYS A 636 -4.75 25.09 19.23
N TRP A 637 -3.50 24.61 19.21
CA TRP A 637 -3.19 23.21 18.93
C TRP A 637 -3.79 22.25 19.97
N GLN A 638 -3.80 22.61 21.25
CA GLN A 638 -4.42 21.83 22.32
C GLN A 638 -5.95 21.71 22.16
N ASN A 639 -6.58 22.70 21.53
CA ASN A 639 -8.00 22.66 21.19
C ASN A 639 -8.28 22.03 19.82
N GLY A 640 -7.29 21.40 19.20
CA GLY A 640 -7.43 20.65 17.93
C GLY A 640 -7.61 21.55 16.70
N SER A 641 -7.19 22.81 16.77
CA SER A 641 -7.22 23.77 15.67
C SER A 641 -5.82 24.08 15.18
N ALA A 642 -5.70 24.37 13.88
CA ALA A 642 -4.53 25.06 13.35
C ALA A 642 -4.52 26.54 13.78
N LEU A 643 -3.44 27.24 13.49
CA LEU A 643 -3.35 28.67 13.69
C LEU A 643 -2.79 29.37 12.45
N GLU A 644 -3.14 30.65 12.30
CA GLU A 644 -2.44 31.56 11.41
C GLU A 644 -1.56 32.47 12.26
N CYS A 645 -0.41 32.83 11.73
CA CYS A 645 0.55 33.74 12.33
C CYS A 645 1.29 34.60 11.32
N ASP A 646 1.80 35.72 11.76
CA ASP A 646 2.45 36.70 10.92
C ASP A 646 3.97 36.67 11.13
N CYS A 647 4.77 36.37 10.12
CA CYS A 647 6.22 36.32 10.24
C CYS A 647 6.90 37.57 9.68
N ARG A 648 7.68 38.26 10.56
CA ARG A 648 8.47 39.46 10.25
C ARG A 648 9.92 39.26 10.68
N LYS A 649 10.85 40.01 10.10
CA LYS A 649 12.23 40.07 10.60
C LYS A 649 12.48 41.33 11.41
N THR A 650 13.33 41.24 12.42
CA THR A 650 13.96 42.37 13.10
C THR A 650 15.03 42.99 12.22
N LYS A 651 15.58 44.13 12.62
CA LYS A 651 16.69 44.84 11.94
C LYS A 651 17.94 43.97 11.78
N ASP A 652 18.22 43.12 12.78
CA ASP A 652 19.34 42.18 12.81
C ASP A 652 19.01 40.83 12.17
N GLY A 653 17.83 40.66 11.51
CA GLY A 653 17.46 39.55 10.67
C GLY A 653 16.82 38.36 11.42
N VAL A 654 16.49 38.45 12.69
CA VAL A 654 15.80 37.41 13.44
C VAL A 654 14.33 37.36 13.02
N GLY A 655 13.83 36.16 12.64
CA GLY A 655 12.42 35.94 12.33
C GLY A 655 11.58 35.88 13.58
N ILE A 656 10.53 36.69 13.64
CA ILE A 656 9.63 36.79 14.80
C ILE A 656 8.15 36.73 14.37
N MET A 657 7.28 36.31 15.27
CA MET A 657 5.84 36.31 15.02
C MET A 657 5.22 37.64 15.44
N LEU A 658 4.97 38.53 14.49
CA LEU A 658 4.42 39.86 14.73
C LEU A 658 3.72 40.43 13.49
N HIS A 659 2.44 40.80 13.61
CA HIS A 659 1.65 41.38 12.54
C HIS A 659 2.07 42.83 12.20
N ASP A 660 2.11 43.71 13.18
CA ASP A 660 2.25 45.14 12.97
C ASP A 660 3.71 45.53 12.65
N LYS A 661 3.88 46.63 11.91
CA LYS A 661 5.21 47.19 11.65
C LYS A 661 5.88 47.77 12.89
N THR A 662 5.11 48.14 13.92
CA THR A 662 5.54 48.73 15.16
C THR A 662 4.92 47.98 16.35
N LEU A 663 5.37 48.28 17.57
CA LEU A 663 4.88 47.65 18.80
C LEU A 663 3.72 48.41 19.47
N ASN A 664 3.26 49.51 18.87
CA ASN A 664 2.29 50.45 19.50
C ASN A 664 0.99 49.76 19.98
N ARG A 665 0.47 48.79 19.22
CA ARG A 665 -0.81 48.16 19.56
C ARG A 665 -0.67 47.15 20.69
N THR A 666 0.35 46.31 20.64
CA THR A 666 0.45 45.10 21.49
C THR A 666 1.42 45.26 22.69
N ALA A 667 2.48 46.07 22.57
CA ALA A 667 3.45 46.18 23.63
C ALA A 667 2.96 47.00 24.82
N ARG A 668 3.38 46.58 26.01
CA ARG A 668 3.16 47.30 27.29
C ARG A 668 4.47 47.36 28.06
N GLY A 669 4.58 48.36 28.97
CA GLY A 669 5.77 48.53 29.84
C GLY A 669 7.01 49.10 29.14
N ILE A 670 6.90 49.59 27.91
CA ILE A 670 7.98 50.22 27.15
C ILE A 670 7.65 51.70 26.83
N SER A 671 8.67 52.50 26.44
CA SER A 671 8.43 53.91 26.08
C SER A 671 7.65 54.03 24.77
N VAL A 672 6.92 55.14 24.60
CA VAL A 672 6.18 55.45 23.37
C VAL A 672 7.11 55.56 22.17
N GLU A 673 8.31 56.12 22.36
CA GLU A 673 9.33 56.25 21.34
C GLU A 673 9.83 54.87 20.86
N LEU A 674 10.06 53.93 21.78
CA LEU A 674 10.47 52.57 21.43
C LEU A 674 9.33 51.83 20.72
N ALA A 675 8.12 51.98 21.23
CA ALA A 675 6.94 51.31 20.63
C ALA A 675 6.62 51.78 19.21
N ALA A 676 6.94 53.03 18.87
CA ALA A 676 6.68 53.66 17.59
C ALA A 676 7.73 53.30 16.50
N LYS A 677 8.86 52.76 16.87
CA LYS A 677 9.92 52.34 15.92
C LYS A 677 9.44 51.20 15.04
N LYS A 678 9.88 51.20 13.79
CA LYS A 678 9.63 50.11 12.88
C LYS A 678 10.53 48.92 13.16
N VAL A 679 9.95 47.80 13.49
CA VAL A 679 10.65 46.60 13.94
C VAL A 679 11.72 46.13 12.95
N SER A 680 11.40 46.06 11.68
CA SER A 680 12.31 45.57 10.65
C SER A 680 13.44 46.55 10.25
N GLU A 681 13.27 47.82 10.53
CA GLU A 681 14.21 48.85 10.13
C GLU A 681 15.07 49.37 11.31
N GLU A 682 14.53 49.34 12.52
CA GLU A 682 15.06 50.10 13.64
C GLU A 682 15.35 49.30 14.90
N LEU A 683 14.69 48.11 15.09
CA LEU A 683 14.80 47.35 16.35
C LEU A 683 15.51 45.99 16.14
N THR A 684 16.46 45.72 17.04
CA THR A 684 17.11 44.39 17.13
C THR A 684 16.28 43.43 17.99
N TRP A 685 16.53 42.15 17.87
CA TRP A 685 15.89 41.14 18.70
C TRP A 685 16.14 41.36 20.19
N ASP A 686 17.37 41.68 20.58
CA ASP A 686 17.71 41.93 21.99
C ASP A 686 16.94 43.11 22.61
N GLU A 687 16.53 44.09 21.82
CA GLU A 687 15.73 45.23 22.33
C GLU A 687 14.27 44.87 22.58
N ILE A 688 13.73 43.78 21.98
CA ILE A 688 12.29 43.47 22.01
C ILE A 688 11.93 42.11 22.60
N LYS A 689 12.89 41.19 22.79
CA LYS A 689 12.65 39.81 23.24
C LYS A 689 11.88 39.67 24.56
N ASP A 690 12.07 40.63 25.48
CA ASP A 690 11.45 40.64 26.80
C ASP A 690 10.23 41.56 26.91
N VAL A 691 9.78 42.15 25.79
CA VAL A 691 8.62 43.05 25.78
C VAL A 691 7.34 42.30 26.05
N ASP A 692 6.54 42.79 26.97
CA ASP A 692 5.20 42.28 27.24
C ASP A 692 4.25 42.62 26.07
N VAL A 693 3.75 41.60 25.40
CA VAL A 693 2.78 41.71 24.28
C VAL A 693 1.46 40.99 24.61
N GLY A 694 1.20 40.74 25.88
CA GLY A 694 -0.04 40.06 26.33
C GLY A 694 -0.95 40.96 27.12
N SER A 695 -0.40 41.77 28.01
CA SER A 695 -1.24 42.60 28.93
C SER A 695 -1.96 43.77 28.25
N TYR A 696 -1.74 43.96 26.91
CA TYR A 696 -2.61 44.87 26.15
C TYR A 696 -4.05 44.42 26.11
N LEU A 697 -4.27 43.09 26.15
CA LEU A 697 -5.58 42.46 26.11
C LEU A 697 -6.17 42.27 27.51
N SER A 698 -5.38 41.65 28.41
CA SER A 698 -5.75 41.46 29.82
C SER A 698 -4.51 41.30 30.68
N PRO A 699 -4.50 41.78 31.95
CA PRO A 699 -3.38 41.58 32.88
C PRO A 699 -2.98 40.12 33.13
N GLU A 700 -3.90 39.18 32.93
CA GLU A 700 -3.62 37.74 33.07
C GLU A 700 -2.60 37.21 32.04
N PHE A 701 -2.41 37.93 30.93
CA PHE A 701 -1.46 37.60 29.87
C PHE A 701 -0.13 38.37 29.96
N ALA A 702 0.17 38.97 31.06
CA ALA A 702 1.33 39.86 31.24
C ALA A 702 2.70 39.22 30.92
N ASN A 703 2.82 37.91 30.94
CA ASN A 703 4.07 37.21 30.66
C ASN A 703 4.19 36.69 29.19
N HIS A 704 3.25 37.04 28.36
CA HIS A 704 3.36 36.69 26.93
C HIS A 704 4.44 37.53 26.24
N ARG A 705 5.26 36.89 25.41
CA ARG A 705 6.37 37.50 24.67
C ARG A 705 6.20 37.26 23.17
N ILE A 706 6.92 38.04 22.36
CA ILE A 706 7.02 37.81 20.92
C ILE A 706 7.85 36.54 20.74
N PRO A 707 7.35 35.46 20.12
CA PRO A 707 8.17 34.29 19.84
C PRO A 707 8.98 34.45 18.55
N THR A 708 10.15 33.80 18.49
CA THR A 708 10.85 33.62 17.24
C THR A 708 10.18 32.55 16.38
N ILE A 709 10.53 32.52 15.09
CA ILE A 709 10.08 31.47 14.18
C ILE A 709 10.62 30.11 14.62
N GLU A 710 11.86 30.07 15.12
CA GLU A 710 12.51 28.85 15.60
C GLU A 710 11.78 28.30 16.85
N GLU A 711 11.41 29.13 17.80
CA GLU A 711 10.63 28.72 18.98
C GLU A 711 9.25 28.17 18.58
N THR A 712 8.59 28.81 17.63
CA THR A 712 7.30 28.38 17.09
C THR A 712 7.40 27.03 16.42
N PHE A 713 8.37 26.83 15.54
CA PHE A 713 8.56 25.57 14.82
C PHE A 713 9.10 24.45 15.72
N ALA A 714 9.91 24.78 16.72
CA ALA A 714 10.33 23.83 17.74
C ALA A 714 9.15 23.28 18.56
N ALA A 715 8.13 24.08 18.83
CA ALA A 715 6.91 23.65 19.53
C ALA A 715 6.04 22.72 18.69
N MET A 716 6.17 22.74 17.36
CA MET A 716 5.46 21.83 16.43
C MET A 716 6.16 20.46 16.30
N LYS A 717 7.46 20.40 16.57
CA LYS A 717 8.28 19.20 16.39
C LYS A 717 7.76 18.04 17.24
N GLY A 718 7.53 16.88 16.60
CA GLY A 718 6.97 15.71 17.27
C GLY A 718 5.44 15.72 17.44
N HIS A 719 4.76 16.76 16.96
CA HIS A 719 3.31 16.90 16.98
C HIS A 719 2.77 17.06 15.55
N PRO A 720 2.62 15.98 14.77
CA PRO A 720 2.29 16.05 13.34
C PRO A 720 0.92 16.70 13.02
N THR A 721 0.05 16.81 14.01
CA THR A 721 -1.26 17.48 13.87
C THR A 721 -1.20 19.00 14.11
N TYR A 722 -0.06 19.54 14.57
CA TYR A 722 0.10 20.96 14.76
C TYR A 722 0.39 21.64 13.44
N LEU A 723 -0.59 22.33 12.88
CA LEU A 723 -0.47 23.05 11.62
C LEU A 723 -0.32 24.55 11.87
N CYS A 724 0.48 25.20 11.03
CA CYS A 724 0.74 26.63 11.09
C CYS A 724 0.58 27.26 9.70
N PHE A 725 -0.28 28.28 9.59
CA PHE A 725 -0.47 29.08 8.38
C PHE A 725 0.31 30.37 8.56
N VAL A 726 1.42 30.54 7.83
CA VAL A 726 2.34 31.67 8.01
C VAL A 726 2.07 32.73 6.96
N ASP A 727 1.57 33.89 7.38
CA ASP A 727 1.49 35.10 6.55
C ASP A 727 2.83 35.85 6.60
N GLU A 728 3.39 36.07 5.42
CA GLU A 728 4.69 36.70 5.25
C GLU A 728 4.58 38.23 5.30
N LYS A 729 5.17 38.83 6.32
CA LYS A 729 5.18 40.30 6.58
C LYS A 729 6.56 40.96 6.37
N GLY A 730 7.35 40.42 5.44
CA GLY A 730 8.71 40.90 5.11
C GLY A 730 9.83 39.94 5.51
N ALA A 731 9.52 38.74 5.94
CA ALA A 731 10.54 37.71 6.23
C ALA A 731 11.11 37.05 4.97
N GLY A 732 10.28 36.92 3.95
CA GLY A 732 10.59 36.21 2.69
C GLY A 732 10.27 34.71 2.74
N PRO A 733 9.71 34.14 1.66
CA PRO A 733 9.32 32.72 1.62
C PRO A 733 10.49 31.76 1.76
N GLU A 734 11.66 32.08 1.20
CA GLU A 734 12.87 31.26 1.30
C GLU A 734 13.36 31.13 2.74
N TYR A 735 13.35 32.22 3.50
CA TYR A 735 13.76 32.23 4.91
C TYR A 735 12.82 31.35 5.77
N ILE A 736 11.51 31.51 5.60
CA ILE A 736 10.52 30.72 6.32
C ILE A 736 10.68 29.23 5.97
N ALA A 737 10.90 28.92 4.69
CA ALA A 737 11.13 27.55 4.21
C ALA A 737 12.40 26.92 4.79
N GLU A 738 13.49 27.69 4.88
CA GLU A 738 14.74 27.26 5.49
C GLU A 738 14.53 26.91 6.97
N LYS A 739 13.91 27.78 7.74
CA LYS A 739 13.61 27.55 9.17
C LYS A 739 12.68 26.36 9.39
N ALA A 740 11.67 26.16 8.55
CA ALA A 740 10.78 25.02 8.62
C ALA A 740 11.50 23.68 8.31
N ARG A 741 12.47 23.70 7.37
CA ARG A 741 13.32 22.53 7.09
C ARG A 741 14.26 22.21 8.25
N GLU A 742 14.95 23.22 8.79
CA GLU A 742 15.84 23.07 9.94
C GLU A 742 15.13 22.45 11.15
N ALA A 743 13.89 22.86 11.39
CA ALA A 743 13.06 22.31 12.46
C ALA A 743 12.45 20.92 12.11
N GLY A 744 12.43 20.53 10.83
CA GLY A 744 11.80 19.29 10.36
C GLY A 744 10.26 19.34 10.37
N VAL A 745 9.65 20.51 10.14
CA VAL A 745 8.20 20.75 10.19
C VAL A 745 7.63 21.35 8.90
N LEU A 746 8.39 21.32 7.80
CA LEU A 746 7.97 21.94 6.54
C LEU A 746 6.59 21.46 6.03
N ASP A 747 6.27 20.22 6.22
CA ASP A 747 4.98 19.61 5.84
C ASP A 747 3.80 20.00 6.77
N GLN A 748 4.08 20.66 7.88
CA GLN A 748 3.09 21.21 8.81
C GLN A 748 2.87 22.72 8.60
N VAL A 749 3.68 23.35 7.74
CA VAL A 749 3.64 24.79 7.48
C VAL A 749 2.95 25.05 6.15
N TYR A 750 1.90 25.88 6.18
CA TYR A 750 1.25 26.46 5.01
C TYR A 750 1.70 27.90 4.85
N TYR A 751 2.19 28.25 3.66
CA TYR A 751 2.35 29.65 3.32
C TYR A 751 0.99 30.27 3.01
N THR A 752 0.65 31.40 3.62
CA THR A 752 -0.67 32.02 3.42
C THR A 752 -0.58 33.48 3.02
N GLY A 753 -1.59 33.98 2.33
CA GLY A 753 -1.72 35.36 1.88
C GLY A 753 -2.66 35.52 0.69
N ASP A 754 -2.84 36.77 0.27
CA ASP A 754 -3.71 37.15 -0.87
C ASP A 754 -2.97 37.28 -2.20
N ASP A 755 -1.64 37.20 -2.20
CA ASP A 755 -0.79 37.28 -3.39
C ASP A 755 -0.44 35.87 -3.90
N TYR A 756 -1.13 35.47 -4.97
CA TYR A 756 -0.91 34.16 -5.58
C TYR A 756 0.52 33.99 -6.13
N SER A 757 1.18 35.08 -6.57
CA SER A 757 2.56 34.97 -7.07
C SER A 757 3.53 34.53 -5.96
N LYS A 758 3.36 35.00 -4.73
CA LYS A 758 4.14 34.58 -3.56
C LYS A 758 3.89 33.12 -3.17
N ALA A 759 2.67 32.62 -3.36
CA ALA A 759 2.38 31.21 -3.17
C ALA A 759 3.15 30.35 -4.19
N LEU A 760 3.30 30.80 -5.42
CA LEU A 760 4.15 30.15 -6.42
C LEU A 760 5.64 30.22 -6.06
N ASP A 761 6.12 31.34 -5.52
CA ASP A 761 7.51 31.48 -5.02
C ASP A 761 7.77 30.54 -3.84
N TRP A 762 6.84 30.43 -2.90
CA TRP A 762 6.92 29.42 -1.82
C TRP A 762 7.00 28.00 -2.36
N ASN A 763 6.14 27.63 -3.32
CA ASN A 763 6.18 26.32 -3.96
C ASN A 763 7.54 26.06 -4.61
N LYS A 764 8.12 27.05 -5.27
CA LYS A 764 9.45 26.97 -5.86
C LYS A 764 10.54 26.81 -4.81
N ALA A 765 10.52 27.64 -3.75
CA ALA A 765 11.48 27.62 -2.67
C ALA A 765 11.47 26.30 -1.86
N THR A 766 10.32 25.68 -1.73
CA THR A 766 10.11 24.47 -0.93
C THR A 766 10.15 23.18 -1.75
N GLY A 767 10.00 23.26 -3.08
CA GLY A 767 9.85 22.09 -3.95
C GLY A 767 8.42 21.50 -3.89
N GLY A 768 7.38 22.33 -3.68
CA GLY A 768 5.99 21.91 -3.63
C GLY A 768 5.32 22.02 -2.25
N GLY A 769 5.86 22.86 -1.37
CA GLY A 769 5.28 23.09 -0.03
C GLY A 769 3.85 23.64 -0.07
N LYS A 770 3.10 23.38 0.98
CA LYS A 770 1.67 23.68 1.08
C LYS A 770 1.37 25.18 1.16
N THR A 771 0.22 25.58 0.59
CA THR A 771 -0.23 26.97 0.56
C THR A 771 -1.72 27.06 0.92
N LEU A 772 -2.11 28.20 1.52
CA LEU A 772 -3.50 28.63 1.66
C LEU A 772 -3.64 30.01 1.01
N VAL A 773 -4.31 30.09 -0.12
CA VAL A 773 -4.50 31.36 -0.85
C VAL A 773 -5.79 32.04 -0.40
N TRP A 774 -5.69 33.31 -0.04
CA TRP A 774 -6.87 34.10 0.33
C TRP A 774 -7.52 34.71 -0.89
N ILE A 775 -8.85 34.62 -0.94
CA ILE A 775 -9.68 35.28 -1.95
C ILE A 775 -10.65 36.19 -1.21
N GLY A 776 -10.43 37.45 -1.31
CA GLY A 776 -11.27 38.44 -0.61
C GLY A 776 -11.01 39.86 -1.04
N THR A 777 -11.81 40.78 -0.57
CA THR A 777 -11.69 42.23 -0.87
C THR A 777 -12.15 43.10 0.29
N TRP A 778 -11.72 44.33 0.27
CA TRP A 778 -12.05 45.44 1.16
C TRP A 778 -12.50 46.64 0.32
N PRO A 779 -13.32 47.56 0.85
CA PRO A 779 -13.89 47.63 2.19
C PRO A 779 -15.14 46.78 2.40
N LYS A 780 -15.60 46.68 3.67
CA LYS A 780 -16.80 45.99 4.11
C LYS A 780 -18.01 46.31 3.24
N PRO A 781 -18.82 45.34 2.76
CA PRO A 781 -20.00 45.58 1.93
C PRO A 781 -21.19 46.10 2.75
N LYS A 782 -22.12 46.74 2.06
CA LYS A 782 -23.44 47.12 2.58
C LYS A 782 -24.53 46.12 2.23
N HIS A 783 -24.21 44.99 1.63
CA HIS A 783 -25.10 43.92 1.16
C HIS A 783 -26.12 44.45 0.07
N THR A 784 -25.72 45.40 -0.70
CA THR A 784 -26.50 45.86 -1.89
C THR A 784 -26.14 44.97 -3.10
N ALA A 785 -27.02 44.93 -4.12
CA ALA A 785 -26.74 44.21 -5.36
C ALA A 785 -25.46 44.70 -6.03
N GLU A 786 -25.14 46.02 -5.93
CA GLU A 786 -23.91 46.60 -6.44
C GLU A 786 -22.66 46.09 -5.69
N ASP A 787 -22.72 46.01 -4.36
CA ASP A 787 -21.65 45.45 -3.55
C ASP A 787 -21.40 43.97 -3.88
N ILE A 788 -22.48 43.15 -3.97
CA ILE A 788 -22.40 41.74 -4.33
C ILE A 788 -21.69 41.62 -5.69
N ALA A 789 -22.14 42.31 -6.71
CA ALA A 789 -21.54 42.29 -8.06
C ALA A 789 -20.04 42.72 -8.05
N ARG A 790 -19.69 43.71 -7.24
CA ARG A 790 -18.32 44.18 -7.08
C ARG A 790 -17.44 43.12 -6.44
N PHE A 791 -17.91 42.44 -5.41
CA PHE A 791 -17.18 41.38 -4.72
C PHE A 791 -16.98 40.16 -5.61
N GLU A 792 -18.02 39.71 -6.29
CA GLU A 792 -17.98 38.63 -7.27
C GLU A 792 -17.00 38.92 -8.42
N ALA A 793 -17.01 40.13 -8.95
CA ALA A 793 -16.05 40.52 -9.98
C ALA A 793 -14.59 40.50 -9.49
N HIS A 794 -14.34 40.86 -8.20
CA HIS A 794 -13.01 40.79 -7.63
C HIS A 794 -12.58 39.31 -7.43
N PHE A 795 -13.48 38.45 -6.96
CA PHE A 795 -13.23 37.04 -6.84
C PHE A 795 -12.92 36.40 -8.18
N GLU A 796 -13.72 36.70 -9.25
CA GLU A 796 -13.47 36.17 -10.61
C GLU A 796 -12.09 36.58 -11.13
N LYS A 797 -11.66 37.82 -10.89
CA LYS A 797 -10.31 38.25 -11.29
C LYS A 797 -9.21 37.38 -10.66
N LYS A 798 -9.31 37.07 -9.37
CA LYS A 798 -8.38 36.15 -8.66
C LYS A 798 -8.50 34.71 -9.19
N MET A 799 -9.73 34.26 -9.44
CA MET A 799 -9.98 32.94 -10.00
C MET A 799 -9.42 32.80 -11.41
N ASP A 800 -9.52 33.84 -12.27
CA ASP A 800 -8.94 33.77 -13.61
C ASP A 800 -7.42 33.58 -13.59
N GLU A 801 -6.74 34.21 -12.64
CA GLU A 801 -5.30 34.02 -12.43
C GLU A 801 -4.98 32.58 -12.00
N ILE A 802 -5.72 32.02 -11.05
CA ILE A 802 -5.55 30.66 -10.57
C ILE A 802 -5.87 29.62 -11.66
N ARG A 803 -6.97 29.84 -12.42
CA ARG A 803 -7.37 28.98 -13.56
C ARG A 803 -6.33 28.99 -14.67
N ALA A 804 -5.80 30.18 -15.03
CA ALA A 804 -4.76 30.31 -16.06
C ALA A 804 -3.49 29.53 -15.72
N ASN A 805 -3.23 29.27 -14.44
CA ASN A 805 -2.13 28.47 -13.95
C ASN A 805 -2.54 27.03 -13.56
N HIS A 806 -3.70 26.56 -14.00
CA HIS A 806 -4.19 25.20 -13.72
C HIS A 806 -4.19 24.84 -12.23
N PHE A 807 -4.56 25.78 -11.37
CA PHE A 807 -4.56 25.67 -9.90
C PHE A 807 -3.20 25.29 -9.28
N LYS A 808 -2.10 25.43 -10.04
CA LYS A 808 -0.76 25.09 -9.56
C LYS A 808 -0.40 25.91 -8.32
N GLY A 809 0.17 25.24 -7.32
CA GLY A 809 0.64 25.90 -6.10
C GLY A 809 -0.46 26.29 -5.12
N VAL A 810 -1.69 25.82 -5.30
CA VAL A 810 -2.80 26.04 -4.38
C VAL A 810 -3.10 24.72 -3.67
N SER A 811 -2.84 24.64 -2.34
CA SER A 811 -3.13 23.46 -1.53
C SER A 811 -4.45 23.59 -0.76
N ALA A 812 -4.86 24.81 -0.47
CA ALA A 812 -6.13 25.18 0.14
C ALA A 812 -6.46 26.63 -0.22
N VAL A 813 -7.70 27.02 -0.07
CA VAL A 813 -8.12 28.44 -0.21
C VAL A 813 -8.91 28.90 1.00
N SER A 814 -8.87 30.19 1.30
CA SER A 814 -9.72 30.83 2.30
C SER A 814 -10.53 31.95 1.68
N LEU A 815 -11.87 31.78 1.66
CA LEU A 815 -12.80 32.76 1.11
C LEU A 815 -13.20 33.78 2.16
N HIS A 816 -13.03 35.06 1.87
CA HIS A 816 -13.50 36.13 2.75
C HIS A 816 -15.00 36.36 2.53
N THR A 817 -15.80 36.11 3.53
CA THR A 817 -17.26 36.25 3.48
C THR A 817 -17.78 37.23 4.50
N TYR A 818 -18.91 37.85 4.18
CA TYR A 818 -19.64 38.72 5.07
C TYR A 818 -21.07 38.22 5.20
N TYR A 819 -21.64 38.20 6.41
CA TYR A 819 -22.97 37.68 6.64
C TYR A 819 -23.87 38.71 7.34
N ASN A 820 -25.03 38.96 6.75
CA ASN A 820 -26.07 39.77 7.35
C ASN A 820 -27.42 39.01 7.37
N PRO A 821 -27.92 38.61 8.55
CA PRO A 821 -29.16 37.84 8.65
C PRO A 821 -30.41 38.60 8.19
N ASN A 822 -30.32 39.93 8.10
CA ASN A 822 -31.45 40.81 7.74
C ASN A 822 -31.45 41.19 6.24
N ALA A 823 -30.45 40.86 5.48
CA ALA A 823 -30.39 41.09 4.05
C ALA A 823 -31.16 39.99 3.28
N GLU A 824 -31.69 40.34 2.09
CA GLU A 824 -32.30 39.39 1.18
C GLU A 824 -31.27 38.34 0.73
N GLU A 825 -30.12 38.76 0.21
CA GLU A 825 -28.94 37.90 0.07
C GLU A 825 -28.06 38.07 1.32
N ARG A 826 -27.98 36.99 2.09
CA ARG A 826 -27.33 37.01 3.40
C ARG A 826 -25.82 37.01 3.34
N PHE A 827 -25.25 36.44 2.29
CA PHE A 827 -23.79 36.37 2.09
C PHE A 827 -23.30 37.35 1.02
N VAL A 828 -22.08 37.85 1.22
CA VAL A 828 -21.33 38.57 0.21
C VAL A 828 -19.94 37.93 0.14
N PRO A 829 -19.51 37.31 -0.99
CA PRO A 829 -20.26 37.11 -2.25
C PRO A 829 -21.57 36.32 -2.05
N SER A 830 -22.46 36.31 -3.04
CA SER A 830 -23.77 35.65 -2.91
C SER A 830 -23.67 34.16 -2.65
N THR A 831 -24.71 33.62 -2.01
CA THR A 831 -24.85 32.18 -1.74
C THR A 831 -24.67 31.32 -3.00
N ALA A 832 -25.25 31.78 -4.14
CA ALA A 832 -25.13 31.07 -5.41
C ALA A 832 -23.70 31.09 -5.94
N TYR A 833 -23.02 32.22 -5.84
CA TYR A 833 -21.63 32.35 -6.25
C TYR A 833 -20.69 31.53 -5.37
N LEU A 834 -20.86 31.56 -4.06
CA LEU A 834 -20.05 30.74 -3.13
C LEU A 834 -20.19 29.25 -3.45
N LYS A 835 -21.40 28.73 -3.68
CA LYS A 835 -21.60 27.33 -4.10
C LYS A 835 -20.84 27.01 -5.39
N LYS A 836 -20.86 27.89 -6.39
CA LYS A 836 -20.18 27.71 -7.67
C LYS A 836 -18.65 27.59 -7.45
N ILE A 837 -18.05 28.55 -6.75
CA ILE A 837 -16.60 28.63 -6.59
C ILE A 837 -16.07 27.49 -5.69
N ILE A 838 -16.82 27.13 -4.65
CA ILE A 838 -16.48 25.99 -3.78
C ILE A 838 -16.48 24.69 -4.58
N ALA A 839 -17.50 24.46 -5.41
CA ALA A 839 -17.57 23.29 -6.28
C ALA A 839 -16.43 23.23 -7.29
N GLU A 840 -15.97 24.38 -7.79
CA GLU A 840 -14.86 24.48 -8.72
C GLU A 840 -13.52 24.08 -8.05
N PHE A 841 -13.24 24.57 -6.84
CA PHE A 841 -12.07 24.16 -6.06
C PHE A 841 -12.12 22.68 -5.69
N HIS A 842 -13.27 22.19 -5.29
CA HIS A 842 -13.45 20.75 -5.00
C HIS A 842 -13.20 19.89 -6.24
N ALA A 843 -13.63 20.34 -7.43
CA ALA A 843 -13.33 19.65 -8.69
C ALA A 843 -11.82 19.61 -9.00
N ALA A 844 -11.06 20.59 -8.51
CA ALA A 844 -9.61 20.63 -8.58
C ALA A 844 -8.92 19.90 -7.40
N GLY A 845 -9.67 19.26 -6.48
CA GLY A 845 -9.12 18.58 -5.31
C GLY A 845 -8.62 19.52 -4.20
N ILE A 846 -9.07 20.79 -4.21
CA ILE A 846 -8.60 21.83 -3.29
C ILE A 846 -9.66 22.09 -2.22
N PRO A 847 -9.34 21.91 -0.93
CA PRO A 847 -10.23 22.23 0.16
C PRO A 847 -10.43 23.74 0.32
N VAL A 848 -11.64 24.10 0.76
CA VAL A 848 -12.08 25.48 0.90
C VAL A 848 -12.36 25.81 2.35
N CYS A 849 -11.61 26.75 2.91
CA CYS A 849 -11.93 27.42 4.17
C CYS A 849 -12.69 28.72 3.90
N SER A 850 -13.36 29.24 4.93
CA SER A 850 -13.93 30.59 4.85
C SER A 850 -13.73 31.34 6.18
N ILE A 851 -13.45 32.64 6.07
CA ILE A 851 -13.47 33.55 7.21
C ILE A 851 -14.72 34.43 7.13
N PRO A 852 -15.66 34.30 8.09
CA PRO A 852 -16.79 35.19 8.19
C PRO A 852 -16.41 36.46 8.96
N PHE A 853 -16.04 37.52 8.26
CA PHE A 853 -15.69 38.81 8.88
C PHE A 853 -16.88 39.49 9.59
N GLU A 854 -18.10 39.20 9.15
CA GLU A 854 -19.34 39.54 9.86
C GLU A 854 -20.09 38.28 10.22
N GLY A 855 -20.62 38.25 11.42
CA GLY A 855 -21.38 37.12 11.97
C GLY A 855 -20.52 35.97 12.48
N GLY A 856 -19.19 36.06 12.45
CA GLY A 856 -18.30 35.02 13.01
C GLY A 856 -18.40 34.85 14.54
N ASP A 857 -19.09 35.73 15.22
CA ASP A 857 -19.49 35.58 16.62
C ASP A 857 -20.70 34.68 16.84
N LYS A 858 -21.25 34.08 15.77
CA LYS A 858 -22.47 33.23 15.78
C LYS A 858 -22.20 31.87 15.16
N GLU A 859 -22.53 30.81 15.87
CA GLU A 859 -22.40 29.44 15.37
C GLU A 859 -23.17 29.21 14.07
N GLU A 860 -24.36 29.81 13.92
CA GLU A 860 -25.22 29.70 12.74
C GLU A 860 -24.48 29.98 11.42
N VAL A 861 -23.57 30.96 11.43
CA VAL A 861 -22.83 31.35 10.22
C VAL A 861 -21.86 30.25 9.79
N TYR A 862 -21.15 29.63 10.72
CA TYR A 862 -20.24 28.51 10.43
C TYR A 862 -21.03 27.28 9.93
N PHE A 863 -22.19 26.96 10.51
CA PHE A 863 -23.05 25.89 10.00
C PHE A 863 -23.50 26.15 8.58
N LYS A 864 -23.93 27.37 8.25
CA LYS A 864 -24.30 27.74 6.88
C LYS A 864 -23.11 27.64 5.91
N LEU A 865 -21.93 28.08 6.31
CA LEU A 865 -20.72 27.94 5.49
C LEU A 865 -20.39 26.46 5.24
N PHE A 866 -20.53 25.63 6.27
CA PHE A 866 -20.36 24.19 6.13
C PHE A 866 -21.40 23.57 5.18
N GLU A 867 -22.68 23.95 5.27
CA GLU A 867 -23.75 23.55 4.35
C GLU A 867 -23.48 23.98 2.91
N LEU A 868 -22.86 25.15 2.71
CA LEU A 868 -22.46 25.64 1.40
C LEU A 868 -21.31 24.85 0.76
N GLY A 869 -20.57 24.11 1.57
CA GLY A 869 -19.47 23.30 1.11
C GLY A 869 -18.11 23.60 1.71
N CYS A 870 -17.97 24.60 2.57
CA CYS A 870 -16.68 24.88 3.21
C CYS A 870 -16.18 23.68 4.03
N ASP A 871 -14.89 23.36 3.89
CA ASP A 871 -14.22 22.25 4.52
C ASP A 871 -13.58 22.63 5.87
N GLY A 872 -13.36 23.92 6.09
CA GLY A 872 -12.78 24.48 7.29
C GLY A 872 -13.13 25.94 7.47
N PHE A 873 -12.67 26.51 8.57
CA PHE A 873 -12.96 27.88 8.94
C PHE A 873 -11.67 28.63 9.32
N SER A 874 -11.57 29.87 8.90
CA SER A 874 -10.68 30.85 9.52
C SER A 874 -11.51 31.71 10.45
N THR A 875 -10.99 32.14 11.62
CA THR A 875 -11.82 32.84 12.60
C THR A 875 -11.12 33.90 13.40
N ASP A 876 -11.88 34.95 13.74
CA ASP A 876 -11.60 35.93 14.79
C ASP A 876 -12.26 35.55 16.12
N TYR A 877 -13.07 34.49 16.19
CA TYR A 877 -13.86 34.06 17.35
C TYR A 877 -13.59 32.55 17.63
N PRO A 878 -12.41 32.20 18.16
CA PRO A 878 -11.98 30.83 18.33
C PRO A 878 -12.93 29.98 19.18
N SER A 879 -13.45 30.49 20.31
CA SER A 879 -14.37 29.72 21.16
C SER A 879 -15.65 29.31 20.44
N VAL A 880 -16.19 30.20 19.59
CA VAL A 880 -17.38 29.89 18.76
C VAL A 880 -17.04 28.82 17.73
N MET A 881 -15.91 28.96 17.02
CA MET A 881 -15.47 27.98 16.04
C MET A 881 -15.22 26.61 16.69
N PHE A 882 -14.56 26.54 17.85
CA PHE A 882 -14.32 25.28 18.56
C PHE A 882 -15.63 24.59 18.95
N SER A 883 -16.63 25.35 19.42
CA SER A 883 -17.96 24.80 19.70
C SER A 883 -18.60 24.19 18.45
N VAL A 884 -18.56 24.91 17.32
CA VAL A 884 -19.09 24.44 16.05
C VAL A 884 -18.38 23.18 15.56
N ILE A 885 -17.04 23.17 15.59
CA ILE A 885 -16.25 22.01 15.16
C ILE A 885 -16.61 20.77 16.01
N ASN A 886 -16.74 20.93 17.33
CA ASN A 886 -17.13 19.84 18.20
C ASN A 886 -18.53 19.33 17.90
N LYS A 887 -19.51 20.21 17.70
CA LYS A 887 -20.89 19.84 17.31
C LYS A 887 -20.94 19.10 15.97
N LEU A 888 -20.19 19.58 14.96
CA LEU A 888 -20.07 18.91 13.65
C LEU A 888 -19.45 17.52 13.78
N LYS A 889 -18.35 17.38 14.55
CA LYS A 889 -17.68 16.10 14.77
C LYS A 889 -18.54 15.11 15.54
N ASN A 890 -19.39 15.57 16.45
CA ASN A 890 -20.27 14.74 17.24
C ASN A 890 -21.60 14.41 16.52
N GLY A 891 -21.83 14.95 15.32
CA GLY A 891 -23.08 14.76 14.58
C GLY A 891 -24.31 15.42 15.25
N GLU A 892 -24.09 16.42 16.09
CA GLU A 892 -25.16 17.17 16.80
C GLU A 892 -25.94 18.10 15.87
N VAL A 893 -25.45 18.28 14.65
CA VAL A 893 -26.09 19.09 13.59
C VAL A 893 -26.28 18.19 12.38
N LYS A 894 -27.54 18.08 11.91
CA LYS A 894 -27.91 17.33 10.71
C LYS A 894 -27.80 18.19 9.47
#